data_562c26e355fb91506a80a38ebc5cf945
#
_entry.id   562c26e355fb91506a80a38ebc5cf945
#
_cell.length_a   1.000
_cell.length_b   1.000
_cell.length_c   1.000
_cell.angle_alpha   90.00
_cell.angle_beta   90.00
_cell.angle_gamma   90.00
#
_symmetry.space_group_name_H-M   'P 1'
#
loop_
_entity.id
_entity.type
_entity.pdbx_description
1 polymer ?
#
loop_
_entity_poly.entity_id
_entity_poly.type
_entity_poly.pdbx_seq_one_letter_code
_entity_poly.pdbx_strand_id
1 'polypeptide(L)'
;ASIFVVTFTDKAARELTARISNRLLELKIEFNLNEMYLGTFHSICLRILEDYREYTRLKRSFTLFDQFDQQYFLYQRIKEFRELADAQLVMGDDQTGRWRQSEQLLKWLNKVSEEALDPATLEEASDVEVRALAGCFHKYQELLLENNCLDFSGIQYEALTLLEAHPDVLESLRSKLSHLMVDEYQDTNTIQERILLLLAGEQRNLCVVGDDDQGLYRFRGATIRNILEFPTLFDEGECKRVSLTVNYRSHPAIINTYNEWMAAQNWSDGERSFRFEKSIVPRDDFFPAVPTAVRLAAKDESDENGNWHSEVLSFLHSLRDSGKLTDWNQVAFLFRSVKNTRVVALARFLEANGVPVYSPRSNMFFEREEIRLMIGALIFLFPQFPKVRQWAEGTHLQIWDYYDQSCFKAFTDELRKPENKRMLDWARPLAKRHAVLTQTTDYAFSGLFYQLLQFPLFSRFLDEATMQGVDKGRAARNLATFSKLLTKFEYLHYVTVLNPEYIERDIRNLFNQFFRFLQDGGIGEYEDEAEYAPKGCVSFLTIHQSKGLEFPVVVCGSLEAVPRKQHTALDELLEDGGYLSKARFEPLDRIKHFDFQRLYYTAFSRAQNLLVLAAQERDGKGLGKSPSKYFQPLFYSLPSWRDVDMSQLTFEQVKEINLKREYSFTSHITLFENCAEQYRFFKELEFAAIRVSPMLFGTLVHQTIEDIHKAVLRGEEHTVVPDAIESWFSSNYAMLSKKERVYLAPASLSAALGHVMRYYKRENGNWDRIKETEVEISLVKDEYILKGNVDLIRGEHGTVEVVDFKSEKKPDMEKDRDRLRQYQSQLEVYAHLIEERTGHTVSRMHLYYTGEQDGNPYVTFSK
;
A
#
# COMPACT_ATOMS: atom_id res chain seq x y z
N ALA A 1 -25.62 -9.48 8.42
CA ALA A 1 -25.20 -9.74 7.05
C ALA A 1 -23.94 -10.58 7.05
N SER A 2 -24.04 -11.74 6.47
CA SER A 2 -23.09 -12.84 6.60
C SER A 2 -22.23 -12.97 5.36
N ILE A 3 -21.68 -11.85 4.86
CA ILE A 3 -20.97 -11.81 3.57
C ILE A 3 -19.49 -11.55 3.81
N PHE A 4 -18.66 -12.42 3.24
CA PHE A 4 -17.22 -12.27 3.14
C PHE A 4 -16.88 -12.13 1.66
N VAL A 5 -16.30 -10.99 1.25
CA VAL A 5 -15.87 -10.76 -0.13
C VAL A 5 -14.45 -10.25 -0.12
N VAL A 6 -13.58 -10.96 -0.79
CA VAL A 6 -12.16 -10.63 -0.82
C VAL A 6 -11.66 -10.49 -2.25
N THR A 7 -10.79 -9.52 -2.46
CA THR A 7 -10.05 -9.30 -3.70
C THR A 7 -8.57 -9.04 -3.41
N PHE A 8 -7.77 -8.82 -4.45
CA PHE A 8 -6.31 -8.81 -4.31
C PHE A 8 -5.69 -7.42 -4.07
N THR A 9 -6.37 -6.33 -4.48
CA THR A 9 -5.85 -4.97 -4.36
C THR A 9 -6.83 -4.07 -3.61
N ASP A 10 -6.31 -3.10 -2.86
CA ASP A 10 -7.15 -2.14 -2.12
C ASP A 10 -8.06 -1.34 -3.06
N LYS A 11 -7.57 -1.02 -4.26
CA LYS A 11 -8.37 -0.36 -5.29
C LYS A 11 -9.58 -1.22 -5.71
N ALA A 12 -9.37 -2.50 -6.03
CA ALA A 12 -10.45 -3.42 -6.38
C ALA A 12 -11.42 -3.61 -5.22
N ALA A 13 -10.92 -3.67 -3.98
CA ALA A 13 -11.74 -3.76 -2.78
C ALA A 13 -12.65 -2.52 -2.62
N ARG A 14 -12.12 -1.32 -2.79
CA ARG A 14 -12.89 -0.06 -2.73
C ARG A 14 -13.93 0.02 -3.86
N GLU A 15 -13.57 -0.35 -5.09
CA GLU A 15 -14.51 -0.38 -6.22
C GLU A 15 -15.65 -1.38 -5.96
N LEU A 16 -15.33 -2.55 -5.47
CA LEU A 16 -16.30 -3.58 -5.12
C LEU A 16 -17.22 -3.10 -3.99
N THR A 17 -16.67 -2.50 -2.95
CA THR A 17 -17.44 -1.89 -1.84
C THR A 17 -18.40 -0.82 -2.37
N ALA A 18 -17.93 0.06 -3.24
CA ALA A 18 -18.76 1.11 -3.83
C ALA A 18 -19.90 0.52 -4.67
N ARG A 19 -19.61 -0.49 -5.51
CA ARG A 19 -20.62 -1.16 -6.35
C ARG A 19 -21.66 -1.92 -5.55
N ILE A 20 -21.24 -2.68 -4.53
CA ILE A 20 -22.15 -3.41 -3.64
C ILE A 20 -23.04 -2.43 -2.89
N SER A 21 -22.44 -1.38 -2.30
CA SER A 21 -23.17 -0.37 -1.56
C SER A 21 -24.22 0.35 -2.43
N ASN A 22 -23.84 0.77 -3.64
CA ASN A 22 -24.76 1.41 -4.58
C ASN A 22 -25.92 0.47 -4.95
N ARG A 23 -25.62 -0.82 -5.21
CA ARG A 23 -26.65 -1.78 -5.55
C ARG A 23 -27.61 -2.04 -4.41
N LEU A 24 -27.12 -2.10 -3.18
CA LEU A 24 -27.97 -2.24 -1.98
C LEU A 24 -28.86 -1.02 -1.78
N LEU A 25 -28.31 0.21 -1.98
CA LEU A 25 -29.10 1.46 -1.93
C LEU A 25 -30.19 1.50 -3.01
N GLU A 26 -29.88 1.13 -4.26
CA GLU A 26 -30.86 1.02 -5.35
C GLU A 26 -32.00 0.06 -5.01
N LEU A 27 -31.67 -1.07 -4.39
CA LEU A 27 -32.65 -2.09 -3.97
C LEU A 27 -33.37 -1.73 -2.67
N LYS A 28 -32.99 -0.60 -2.03
CA LYS A 28 -33.51 -0.16 -0.73
C LYS A 28 -33.37 -1.23 0.36
N ILE A 29 -32.23 -1.96 0.33
CA ILE A 29 -31.87 -2.93 1.34
C ILE A 29 -31.07 -2.19 2.41
N GLU A 30 -31.51 -2.27 3.64
CA GLU A 30 -30.74 -1.78 4.79
C GLU A 30 -29.50 -2.66 5.01
N PHE A 31 -28.35 -2.04 5.18
CA PHE A 31 -27.08 -2.75 5.36
C PHE A 31 -26.12 -1.94 6.22
N ASN A 32 -25.19 -2.66 6.86
CA ASN A 32 -24.09 -2.08 7.60
C ASN A 32 -22.78 -2.58 7.02
N LEU A 33 -21.97 -1.68 6.46
CA LEU A 33 -20.67 -2.05 5.88
C LEU A 33 -19.71 -2.66 6.90
N ASN A 34 -19.78 -2.19 8.15
CA ASN A 34 -18.87 -2.66 9.21
C ASN A 34 -19.18 -4.10 9.66
N GLU A 35 -20.37 -4.63 9.35
CA GLU A 35 -20.71 -6.04 9.59
C GLU A 35 -20.29 -6.97 8.43
N MET A 36 -19.91 -6.40 7.29
CA MET A 36 -19.43 -7.14 6.14
C MET A 36 -17.90 -7.24 6.19
N TYR A 37 -17.37 -8.39 5.81
CA TYR A 37 -15.94 -8.57 5.60
C TYR A 37 -15.63 -8.30 4.13
N LEU A 38 -15.48 -7.01 3.78
CA LEU A 38 -15.16 -6.55 2.42
C LEU A 38 -13.76 -5.95 2.41
N GLY A 39 -12.87 -6.48 1.59
CA GLY A 39 -11.51 -5.96 1.56
C GLY A 39 -10.52 -6.81 0.78
N THR A 40 -9.24 -6.61 1.07
CA THR A 40 -8.17 -7.51 0.65
C THR A 40 -7.98 -8.62 1.70
N PHE A 41 -7.32 -9.71 1.34
CA PHE A 41 -6.95 -10.74 2.33
C PHE A 41 -6.24 -10.14 3.55
N HIS A 42 -5.28 -9.23 3.30
CA HIS A 42 -4.51 -8.60 4.38
C HIS A 42 -5.40 -7.74 5.28
N SER A 43 -6.28 -6.91 4.72
CA SER A 43 -7.15 -6.05 5.53
C SER A 43 -8.14 -6.85 6.37
N ILE A 44 -8.67 -7.95 5.84
CA ILE A 44 -9.59 -8.82 6.58
C ILE A 44 -8.85 -9.61 7.66
N CYS A 45 -7.68 -10.18 7.36
CA CYS A 45 -6.86 -10.85 8.36
C CYS A 45 -6.43 -9.89 9.47
N LEU A 46 -6.02 -8.66 9.11
CA LEU A 46 -5.68 -7.64 10.10
C LEU A 46 -6.85 -7.31 11.02
N ARG A 47 -8.05 -7.14 10.46
CA ARG A 47 -9.27 -6.94 11.24
C ARG A 47 -9.55 -8.11 12.19
N ILE A 48 -9.41 -9.36 11.73
CA ILE A 48 -9.55 -10.54 12.60
C ILE A 48 -8.53 -10.51 13.75
N LEU A 49 -7.28 -10.15 13.47
CA LEU A 49 -6.25 -10.02 14.50
C LEU A 49 -6.52 -8.88 15.49
N GLU A 50 -7.14 -7.78 15.05
CA GLU A 50 -7.52 -6.68 15.92
C GLU A 50 -8.74 -7.02 16.77
N ASP A 51 -9.76 -7.68 16.19
CA ASP A 51 -10.99 -8.10 16.88
C ASP A 51 -10.70 -9.16 17.97
N TYR A 52 -9.73 -10.06 17.72
CA TYR A 52 -9.35 -11.17 18.61
C TYR A 52 -7.92 -11.04 19.11
N ARG A 53 -7.42 -9.83 19.30
CA ARG A 53 -6.03 -9.55 19.66
C ARG A 53 -5.57 -10.24 20.93
N GLU A 54 -6.43 -10.40 21.93
CA GLU A 54 -6.15 -11.06 23.20
C GLU A 54 -5.69 -12.52 23.05
N TYR A 55 -6.02 -13.16 21.96
CA TYR A 55 -5.59 -14.51 21.62
C TYR A 55 -4.29 -14.56 20.81
N THR A 56 -3.70 -13.39 20.53
CA THR A 56 -2.49 -13.26 19.71
C THR A 56 -1.31 -12.76 20.52
N ARG A 57 -0.11 -12.82 19.92
CA ARG A 57 1.09 -12.20 20.52
C ARG A 57 1.10 -10.66 20.40
N LEU A 58 0.20 -10.07 19.61
CA LEU A 58 0.18 -8.66 19.32
C LEU A 58 -0.36 -7.87 20.51
N LYS A 59 0.39 -6.86 20.93
CA LYS A 59 -0.07 -5.87 21.90
C LYS A 59 -0.75 -4.71 21.19
N ARG A 60 -1.47 -3.85 21.95
CA ARG A 60 -2.01 -2.61 21.41
C ARG A 60 -0.91 -1.81 20.71
N SER A 61 -1.33 -1.02 19.74
CA SER A 61 -0.44 -0.08 19.07
C SER A 61 0.77 -0.75 18.41
N PHE A 62 0.64 -1.97 17.88
CA PHE A 62 1.70 -2.59 17.09
C PHE A 62 2.04 -1.74 15.85
N THR A 63 3.26 -1.89 15.37
CA THR A 63 3.74 -1.22 14.16
C THR A 63 3.64 -2.18 12.98
N LEU A 64 2.90 -1.78 11.95
CA LEU A 64 2.85 -2.51 10.69
C LEU A 64 4.00 -2.07 9.79
N PHE A 65 4.81 -3.03 9.35
CA PHE A 65 5.91 -2.80 8.43
C PHE A 65 5.45 -2.94 6.98
N ASP A 66 5.77 -1.95 6.15
CA ASP A 66 5.80 -2.15 4.71
C ASP A 66 7.06 -2.92 4.28
N GLN A 67 7.17 -3.24 2.99
CA GLN A 67 8.31 -4.01 2.47
C GLN A 67 9.65 -3.30 2.70
N PHE A 68 9.70 -1.98 2.59
CA PHE A 68 10.91 -1.22 2.86
C PHE A 68 11.26 -1.24 4.35
N ASP A 69 10.27 -1.05 5.23
CA ASP A 69 10.46 -1.10 6.69
C ASP A 69 11.00 -2.45 7.13
N GLN A 70 10.43 -3.53 6.61
CA GLN A 70 10.85 -4.89 6.90
C GLN A 70 12.30 -5.13 6.47
N GLN A 71 12.66 -4.76 5.24
CA GLN A 71 14.02 -4.91 4.74
C GLN A 71 15.01 -4.03 5.51
N TYR A 72 14.62 -2.78 5.83
CA TYR A 72 15.45 -1.86 6.57
C TYR A 72 15.66 -2.31 8.02
N PHE A 73 14.64 -2.85 8.64
CA PHE A 73 14.70 -3.46 9.97
C PHE A 73 15.70 -4.62 10.00
N LEU A 74 15.65 -5.52 9.03
CA LEU A 74 16.60 -6.61 8.85
C LEU A 74 18.02 -6.09 8.59
N TYR A 75 18.18 -5.09 7.71
CA TYR A 75 19.45 -4.45 7.42
C TYR A 75 20.14 -3.91 8.67
N GLN A 76 19.40 -3.24 9.53
CA GLN A 76 19.94 -2.70 10.78
C GLN A 76 20.41 -3.79 11.75
N ARG A 77 19.81 -4.98 11.69
CA ARG A 77 20.06 -6.12 12.57
C ARG A 77 20.79 -7.28 11.91
N ILE A 78 21.30 -7.09 10.71
CA ILE A 78 21.92 -8.16 9.92
C ILE A 78 23.05 -8.89 10.65
N LYS A 79 23.72 -8.22 11.59
CA LYS A 79 24.76 -8.82 12.40
C LYS A 79 24.24 -9.94 13.30
N GLU A 80 23.04 -9.76 13.86
CA GLU A 80 22.41 -10.78 14.72
C GLU A 80 22.11 -12.05 13.96
N PHE A 81 21.75 -11.92 12.66
CA PHE A 81 21.52 -13.08 11.79
C PHE A 81 22.84 -13.76 11.37
N ARG A 82 23.91 -12.99 11.18
CA ARG A 82 25.24 -13.56 10.85
C ARG A 82 25.81 -14.44 11.98
N GLU A 83 25.38 -14.26 13.19
CA GLU A 83 25.79 -15.06 14.36
C GLU A 83 25.05 -16.42 14.43
N LEU A 84 24.00 -16.62 13.63
CA LEU A 84 23.28 -17.89 13.58
C LEU A 84 24.05 -18.92 12.75
N ALA A 85 23.93 -20.18 13.12
CA ALA A 85 24.56 -21.28 12.41
C ALA A 85 24.08 -21.34 10.96
N ASP A 86 25.03 -21.43 10.04
CA ASP A 86 24.80 -21.61 8.60
C ASP A 86 23.92 -20.55 7.91
N ALA A 87 23.64 -19.42 8.57
CA ALA A 87 22.78 -18.35 8.04
C ALA A 87 23.27 -17.80 6.69
N GLN A 88 24.58 -17.90 6.38
CA GLN A 88 25.14 -17.52 5.10
C GLN A 88 24.53 -18.30 3.91
N LEU A 89 24.01 -19.50 4.13
CA LEU A 89 23.33 -20.30 3.09
C LEU A 89 21.99 -19.66 2.67
N VAL A 90 21.36 -18.94 3.59
CA VAL A 90 20.06 -18.26 3.38
C VAL A 90 20.27 -16.83 2.89
N MET A 91 21.19 -16.07 3.49
CA MET A 91 21.33 -14.64 3.27
C MET A 91 22.54 -14.24 2.40
N GLY A 92 23.38 -15.20 2.00
CA GLY A 92 24.63 -14.94 1.30
C GLY A 92 25.81 -14.74 2.25
N ASP A 93 27.02 -14.85 1.69
CA ASP A 93 28.27 -14.78 2.40
C ASP A 93 28.66 -13.35 2.84
N ASP A 94 29.78 -13.21 3.54
CA ASP A 94 30.29 -11.92 4.02
C ASP A 94 30.73 -10.95 2.91
N GLN A 95 30.95 -11.44 1.68
CA GLN A 95 31.23 -10.59 0.51
C GLN A 95 29.95 -9.96 -0.05
N THR A 96 28.80 -10.52 0.28
CA THR A 96 27.51 -9.97 -0.07
C THR A 96 27.23 -8.73 0.77
N GLY A 97 26.99 -7.60 0.14
CA GLY A 97 26.67 -6.35 0.85
C GLY A 97 25.44 -6.50 1.75
N ARG A 98 25.47 -5.88 2.95
CA ARG A 98 24.41 -6.02 3.97
C ARG A 98 22.99 -5.76 3.48
N TRP A 99 22.82 -4.81 2.55
CA TRP A 99 21.50 -4.52 1.97
C TRP A 99 21.00 -5.69 1.10
N ARG A 100 21.88 -6.32 0.33
CA ARG A 100 21.53 -7.53 -0.43
C ARG A 100 21.26 -8.73 0.47
N GLN A 101 22.02 -8.86 1.56
CA GLN A 101 21.76 -9.92 2.55
C GLN A 101 20.37 -9.76 3.16
N SER A 102 19.97 -8.52 3.53
CA SER A 102 18.63 -8.27 4.03
C SER A 102 17.54 -8.56 3.01
N GLU A 103 17.80 -8.30 1.72
CA GLU A 103 16.86 -8.61 0.63
C GLU A 103 16.67 -10.12 0.45
N GLN A 104 17.76 -10.89 0.45
CA GLN A 104 17.71 -12.35 0.33
C GLN A 104 17.01 -12.97 1.54
N LEU A 105 17.40 -12.54 2.73
CA LEU A 105 16.77 -13.00 3.97
C LEU A 105 15.26 -12.70 3.99
N LEU A 106 14.87 -11.48 3.65
CA LEU A 106 13.47 -11.07 3.55
C LEU A 106 12.65 -11.99 2.66
N LYS A 107 13.18 -12.31 1.47
CA LYS A 107 12.52 -13.21 0.53
C LYS A 107 12.20 -14.56 1.16
N TRP A 108 13.14 -15.13 1.91
CA TRP A 108 12.98 -16.47 2.52
C TRP A 108 12.09 -16.45 3.75
N LEU A 109 12.18 -15.41 4.58
CA LEU A 109 11.27 -15.22 5.72
C LEU A 109 9.82 -15.10 5.27
N ASN A 110 9.57 -14.30 4.22
CA ASN A 110 8.23 -14.18 3.64
C ASN A 110 7.75 -15.51 3.05
N LYS A 111 8.65 -16.29 2.42
CA LYS A 111 8.31 -17.61 1.87
C LYS A 111 7.81 -18.56 2.96
N VAL A 112 8.45 -18.59 4.13
CA VAL A 112 7.98 -19.42 5.26
C VAL A 112 6.56 -19.03 5.66
N SER A 113 6.28 -17.73 5.79
CA SER A 113 4.95 -17.25 6.18
C SER A 113 3.90 -17.49 5.09
N GLU A 114 4.20 -17.17 3.83
CA GLU A 114 3.25 -17.25 2.70
C GLU A 114 2.88 -18.68 2.30
N GLU A 115 3.80 -19.65 2.49
CA GLU A 115 3.54 -21.07 2.28
C GLU A 115 3.03 -21.77 3.56
N ALA A 116 2.90 -21.03 4.66
CA ALA A 116 2.50 -21.58 5.96
C ALA A 116 3.35 -22.79 6.37
N LEU A 117 4.70 -22.67 6.18
CA LEU A 117 5.61 -23.74 6.56
C LEU A 117 5.66 -23.86 8.09
N ASP A 118 5.70 -25.10 8.57
CA ASP A 118 5.85 -25.35 10.00
C ASP A 118 7.33 -25.22 10.42
N PRO A 119 7.69 -24.22 11.24
CA PRO A 119 9.07 -24.02 11.66
C PRO A 119 9.68 -25.23 12.38
N ALA A 120 8.89 -25.99 13.14
CA ALA A 120 9.37 -27.19 13.84
C ALA A 120 9.80 -28.28 12.85
N THR A 121 9.02 -28.49 11.79
CA THR A 121 9.38 -29.42 10.71
C THR A 121 10.65 -28.97 9.98
N LEU A 122 10.84 -27.65 9.77
CA LEU A 122 12.04 -27.13 9.14
C LEU A 122 13.29 -27.29 10.03
N GLU A 123 13.16 -27.21 11.36
CA GLU A 123 14.26 -27.44 12.30
C GLU A 123 14.77 -28.89 12.28
N GLU A 124 13.88 -29.86 12.07
CA GLU A 124 14.19 -31.27 12.01
C GLU A 124 14.66 -31.73 10.61
N ALA A 125 14.71 -30.81 9.64
CA ALA A 125 15.09 -31.12 8.27
C ALA A 125 16.50 -31.74 8.16
N SER A 126 16.69 -32.66 7.22
CA SER A 126 18.02 -33.21 6.91
C SER A 126 18.95 -32.19 6.27
N ASP A 127 18.38 -31.26 5.51
CA ASP A 127 19.11 -30.24 4.76
C ASP A 127 19.56 -29.08 5.64
N VAL A 128 20.85 -28.74 5.56
CA VAL A 128 21.45 -27.68 6.38
C VAL A 128 20.86 -26.31 6.07
N GLU A 129 20.60 -26.02 4.78
CA GLU A 129 19.99 -24.77 4.33
C GLU A 129 18.58 -24.59 4.89
N VAL A 130 17.79 -25.68 4.97
CA VAL A 130 16.43 -25.66 5.51
C VAL A 130 16.44 -25.42 7.01
N ARG A 131 17.37 -26.08 7.75
CA ARG A 131 17.52 -25.79 9.20
C ARG A 131 18.01 -24.36 9.46
N ALA A 132 18.94 -23.86 8.63
CA ALA A 132 19.39 -22.47 8.73
C ALA A 132 18.25 -21.47 8.49
N LEU A 133 17.33 -21.78 7.55
CA LEU A 133 16.13 -20.98 7.33
C LEU A 133 15.21 -20.97 8.55
N ALA A 134 15.00 -22.13 9.19
CA ALA A 134 14.21 -22.21 10.43
C ALA A 134 14.81 -21.32 11.53
N GLY A 135 16.13 -21.41 11.76
CA GLY A 135 16.83 -20.56 12.74
C GLY A 135 16.70 -19.07 12.45
N CYS A 136 16.82 -18.68 11.18
CA CYS A 136 16.60 -17.29 10.77
C CYS A 136 15.16 -16.84 11.01
N PHE A 137 14.18 -17.70 10.74
CA PHE A 137 12.77 -17.39 10.94
C PHE A 137 12.43 -17.22 12.43
N HIS A 138 12.92 -18.10 13.29
CA HIS A 138 12.75 -17.96 14.75
C HIS A 138 13.34 -16.65 15.27
N LYS A 139 14.57 -16.32 14.87
CA LYS A 139 15.19 -15.05 15.27
C LYS A 139 14.38 -13.85 14.79
N TYR A 140 13.83 -13.92 13.59
CA TYR A 140 12.99 -12.86 13.05
C TYR A 140 11.70 -12.69 13.87
N GLN A 141 11.01 -13.78 14.20
CA GLN A 141 9.79 -13.76 15.03
C GLN A 141 10.07 -13.20 16.44
N GLU A 142 11.20 -13.58 17.06
CA GLU A 142 11.66 -13.00 18.32
C GLU A 142 11.78 -11.47 18.23
N LEU A 143 12.46 -10.96 17.19
CA LEU A 143 12.66 -9.54 16.98
C LEU A 143 11.34 -8.79 16.72
N LEU A 144 10.41 -9.39 15.99
CA LEU A 144 9.07 -8.82 15.78
C LEU A 144 8.28 -8.74 17.11
N LEU A 145 8.33 -9.79 17.92
CA LEU A 145 7.69 -9.83 19.23
C LEU A 145 8.27 -8.76 20.17
N GLU A 146 9.59 -8.69 20.30
CA GLU A 146 10.27 -7.69 21.14
C GLU A 146 9.92 -6.26 20.75
N ASN A 147 9.72 -6.00 19.46
CA ASN A 147 9.43 -4.67 18.94
C ASN A 147 7.93 -4.39 18.75
N ASN A 148 7.06 -5.35 19.06
CA ASN A 148 5.62 -5.29 18.81
C ASN A 148 5.33 -4.87 17.36
N CYS A 149 5.94 -5.58 16.42
CA CYS A 149 5.82 -5.32 14.99
C CYS A 149 5.13 -6.48 14.27
N LEU A 150 4.49 -6.16 13.17
CA LEU A 150 3.86 -7.10 12.26
C LEU A 150 4.20 -6.70 10.83
N ASP A 151 4.54 -7.64 9.98
CA ASP A 151 4.77 -7.42 8.57
C ASP A 151 3.60 -7.95 7.72
N PHE A 152 3.63 -7.65 6.43
CA PHE A 152 2.56 -8.03 5.52
C PHE A 152 2.33 -9.55 5.44
N SER A 153 3.38 -10.33 5.30
CA SER A 153 3.28 -11.80 5.26
C SER A 153 2.84 -12.36 6.61
N GLY A 154 3.32 -11.75 7.69
CA GLY A 154 2.97 -12.08 9.06
C GLY A 154 1.51 -11.84 9.41
N ILE A 155 0.82 -10.88 8.76
CA ILE A 155 -0.63 -10.67 8.99
C ILE A 155 -1.40 -11.97 8.73
N GLN A 156 -1.16 -12.60 7.60
CA GLN A 156 -1.87 -13.83 7.22
C GLN A 156 -1.41 -15.02 8.05
N TYR A 157 -0.12 -15.10 8.35
CA TYR A 157 0.47 -16.16 9.16
C TYR A 157 -0.10 -16.15 10.59
N GLU A 158 -0.14 -15.00 11.23
CA GLU A 158 -0.72 -14.84 12.59
C GLU A 158 -2.23 -15.11 12.58
N ALA A 159 -2.94 -14.67 11.53
CA ALA A 159 -4.37 -14.95 11.40
C ALA A 159 -4.65 -16.44 11.24
N LEU A 160 -3.87 -17.16 10.44
CA LEU A 160 -3.96 -18.62 10.32
C LEU A 160 -3.67 -19.30 11.66
N THR A 161 -2.59 -18.92 12.31
CA THR A 161 -2.20 -19.46 13.62
C THR A 161 -3.30 -19.25 14.66
N LEU A 162 -3.90 -18.06 14.71
CA LEU A 162 -5.03 -17.75 15.57
C LEU A 162 -6.21 -18.69 15.31
N LEU A 163 -6.61 -18.84 14.04
CA LEU A 163 -7.78 -19.66 13.66
C LEU A 163 -7.56 -21.16 13.94
N GLU A 164 -6.35 -21.65 13.82
CA GLU A 164 -6.01 -23.05 14.10
C GLU A 164 -5.85 -23.34 15.59
N ALA A 165 -5.30 -22.40 16.35
CA ALA A 165 -5.08 -22.56 17.77
C ALA A 165 -6.36 -22.36 18.63
N HIS A 166 -7.33 -21.58 18.13
CA HIS A 166 -8.54 -21.17 18.85
C HIS A 166 -9.83 -21.54 18.13
N PRO A 167 -10.32 -22.79 18.30
CA PRO A 167 -11.55 -23.25 17.65
C PRO A 167 -12.80 -22.44 18.00
N ASP A 168 -12.85 -21.84 19.20
CA ASP A 168 -13.92 -20.95 19.64
C ASP A 168 -13.98 -19.66 18.83
N VAL A 169 -12.84 -19.05 18.50
CA VAL A 169 -12.72 -17.90 17.60
C VAL A 169 -13.17 -18.28 16.20
N LEU A 170 -12.69 -19.42 15.69
CA LEU A 170 -13.06 -19.91 14.36
C LEU A 170 -14.56 -20.14 14.24
N GLU A 171 -15.19 -20.78 15.23
CA GLU A 171 -16.62 -21.03 15.24
C GLU A 171 -17.45 -19.74 15.36
N SER A 172 -16.97 -18.78 16.16
CA SER A 172 -17.58 -17.45 16.24
C SER A 172 -17.58 -16.75 14.86
N LEU A 173 -16.50 -16.85 14.10
CA LEU A 173 -16.43 -16.30 12.74
C LEU A 173 -17.32 -17.07 11.76
N ARG A 174 -17.29 -18.41 11.79
CA ARG A 174 -18.15 -19.25 10.93
C ARG A 174 -19.63 -18.97 11.14
N SER A 175 -20.05 -18.75 12.38
CA SER A 175 -21.45 -18.42 12.68
C SER A 175 -21.90 -17.08 12.07
N LYS A 176 -20.95 -16.16 11.84
CA LYS A 176 -21.20 -14.86 11.21
C LYS A 176 -21.12 -14.90 9.68
N LEU A 177 -20.42 -15.87 9.09
CA LEU A 177 -20.09 -15.92 7.68
C LEU A 177 -20.88 -17.03 6.97
N SER A 178 -21.84 -16.66 6.11
CA SER A 178 -22.65 -17.62 5.36
C SER A 178 -22.23 -17.74 3.89
N HIS A 179 -21.62 -16.70 3.32
CA HIS A 179 -21.24 -16.64 1.90
C HIS A 179 -19.82 -16.10 1.79
N LEU A 180 -18.92 -16.89 1.24
CA LEU A 180 -17.54 -16.49 0.99
C LEU A 180 -17.33 -16.33 -0.52
N MET A 181 -16.89 -15.17 -0.95
CA MET A 181 -16.64 -14.84 -2.34
C MET A 181 -15.21 -14.34 -2.52
N VAL A 182 -14.51 -14.86 -3.51
CA VAL A 182 -13.13 -14.50 -3.80
C VAL A 182 -12.99 -14.10 -5.26
N ASP A 183 -12.55 -12.87 -5.48
CA ASP A 183 -12.18 -12.39 -6.81
C ASP A 183 -10.68 -12.61 -7.06
N GLU A 184 -10.29 -12.71 -8.35
CA GLU A 184 -8.90 -12.96 -8.76
C GLU A 184 -8.29 -14.22 -8.11
N TYR A 185 -9.06 -15.29 -7.98
CA TYR A 185 -8.66 -16.48 -7.21
C TYR A 185 -7.36 -17.14 -7.69
N GLN A 186 -6.97 -16.96 -8.96
CA GLN A 186 -5.71 -17.44 -9.53
C GLN A 186 -4.46 -16.77 -8.90
N ASP A 187 -4.63 -15.68 -8.17
CA ASP A 187 -3.54 -15.00 -7.47
C ASP A 187 -3.40 -15.42 -6.00
N THR A 188 -4.24 -16.32 -5.54
CA THR A 188 -4.16 -16.82 -4.16
C THR A 188 -2.93 -17.70 -3.95
N ASN A 189 -2.33 -17.57 -2.76
CA ASN A 189 -1.25 -18.41 -2.28
C ASN A 189 -1.78 -19.51 -1.33
N THR A 190 -0.88 -20.37 -0.84
CA THR A 190 -1.23 -21.50 0.01
C THR A 190 -1.91 -21.09 1.31
N ILE A 191 -1.40 -20.06 1.98
CA ILE A 191 -1.97 -19.62 3.27
C ILE A 191 -3.35 -18.99 3.10
N GLN A 192 -3.60 -18.27 2.03
CA GLN A 192 -4.91 -17.67 1.73
C GLN A 192 -5.97 -18.73 1.45
N GLU A 193 -5.63 -19.74 0.66
CA GLU A 193 -6.52 -20.88 0.44
C GLU A 193 -6.84 -21.62 1.74
N ARG A 194 -5.84 -21.85 2.60
CA ARG A 194 -6.01 -22.52 3.91
C ARG A 194 -6.93 -21.72 4.83
N ILE A 195 -6.76 -20.41 4.93
CA ILE A 195 -7.66 -19.52 5.70
C ILE A 195 -9.09 -19.59 5.17
N LEU A 196 -9.27 -19.53 3.85
CA LEU A 196 -10.61 -19.62 3.22
C LEU A 196 -11.29 -20.94 3.54
N LEU A 197 -10.58 -22.06 3.41
CA LEU A 197 -11.13 -23.40 3.69
C LEU A 197 -11.48 -23.57 5.17
N LEU A 198 -10.65 -23.01 6.08
CA LEU A 198 -10.98 -22.98 7.50
C LEU A 198 -12.27 -22.20 7.76
N LEU A 199 -12.40 -21.00 7.22
CA LEU A 199 -13.59 -20.16 7.40
C LEU A 199 -14.84 -20.78 6.75
N ALA A 200 -14.70 -21.43 5.61
CA ALA A 200 -15.82 -22.10 4.90
C ALA A 200 -16.37 -23.32 5.65
N GLY A 201 -15.53 -23.96 6.47
CA GLY A 201 -15.92 -25.15 7.24
C GLY A 201 -16.42 -26.29 6.35
N GLU A 202 -17.32 -27.11 6.89
CA GLU A 202 -17.87 -28.26 6.18
C GLU A 202 -18.89 -27.87 5.08
N GLN A 203 -19.58 -26.74 5.26
CA GLN A 203 -20.61 -26.28 4.30
C GLN A 203 -20.00 -25.81 2.98
N ARG A 204 -18.75 -25.34 2.99
CA ARG A 204 -18.00 -24.90 1.82
C ARG A 204 -18.79 -24.01 0.85
N ASN A 205 -19.60 -23.09 1.37
CA ASN A 205 -20.33 -22.13 0.54
C ASN A 205 -19.39 -21.07 -0.02
N LEU A 206 -18.63 -21.47 -1.04
CA LEU A 206 -17.58 -20.70 -1.69
C LEU A 206 -17.96 -20.35 -3.12
N CYS A 207 -17.79 -19.09 -3.49
CA CYS A 207 -17.86 -18.63 -4.87
C CYS A 207 -16.52 -17.96 -5.24
N VAL A 208 -15.81 -18.53 -6.18
CA VAL A 208 -14.53 -17.98 -6.64
C VAL A 208 -14.64 -17.52 -8.09
N VAL A 209 -14.02 -16.39 -8.39
CA VAL A 209 -13.94 -15.85 -9.75
C VAL A 209 -12.46 -15.65 -10.09
N GLY A 210 -12.06 -16.00 -11.30
CA GLY A 210 -10.68 -15.82 -11.72
C GLY A 210 -10.42 -16.24 -13.16
N ASP A 211 -9.24 -15.89 -13.63
CA ASP A 211 -8.74 -16.22 -14.96
C ASP A 211 -7.31 -16.78 -14.86
N ASP A 212 -7.17 -18.07 -15.11
CA ASP A 212 -5.89 -18.78 -15.05
C ASP A 212 -4.84 -18.23 -16.04
N ASP A 213 -5.25 -17.55 -17.10
CA ASP A 213 -4.36 -16.86 -18.03
C ASP A 213 -3.81 -15.53 -17.45
N GLN A 214 -4.36 -15.04 -16.35
CA GLN A 214 -3.94 -13.81 -15.66
C GLN A 214 -3.22 -14.04 -14.32
N GLY A 215 -2.78 -15.28 -14.04
CA GLY A 215 -1.98 -15.60 -12.84
C GLY A 215 -0.58 -15.04 -12.95
N LEU A 216 -0.30 -13.90 -12.29
CA LEU A 216 0.96 -13.16 -12.41
C LEU A 216 1.81 -13.11 -11.14
N TYR A 217 1.24 -13.44 -9.99
CA TYR A 217 1.86 -13.18 -8.68
C TYR A 217 2.57 -14.39 -8.06
N ARG A 218 3.10 -15.31 -8.91
CA ARG A 218 3.92 -16.45 -8.44
C ARG A 218 5.09 -15.99 -7.56
N PHE A 219 5.72 -14.86 -7.86
CA PHE A 219 6.81 -14.31 -7.05
C PHE A 219 6.37 -13.84 -5.65
N ARG A 220 5.06 -13.82 -5.38
CA ARG A 220 4.43 -13.61 -4.07
C ARG A 220 3.75 -14.89 -3.55
N GLY A 221 4.22 -16.05 -3.97
CA GLY A 221 3.68 -17.33 -3.55
C GLY A 221 2.35 -17.75 -4.20
N ALA A 222 1.78 -16.94 -5.10
CA ALA A 222 0.55 -17.34 -5.80
C ALA A 222 0.74 -18.62 -6.61
N THR A 223 -0.23 -19.49 -6.57
CA THR A 223 -0.20 -20.74 -7.32
C THR A 223 -1.45 -20.92 -8.18
N ILE A 224 -1.23 -21.10 -9.48
CA ILE A 224 -2.29 -21.35 -10.44
C ILE A 224 -3.04 -22.66 -10.15
N ARG A 225 -2.42 -23.54 -9.39
CA ARG A 225 -3.02 -24.78 -8.92
C ARG A 225 -4.35 -24.54 -8.21
N ASN A 226 -4.41 -23.51 -7.36
CA ASN A 226 -5.59 -23.23 -6.53
C ASN A 226 -6.84 -23.10 -7.40
N ILE A 227 -6.77 -22.35 -8.52
CA ILE A 227 -7.93 -22.21 -9.41
C ILE A 227 -8.16 -23.44 -10.29
N LEU A 228 -7.11 -24.09 -10.77
CA LEU A 228 -7.24 -25.25 -11.66
C LEU A 228 -7.76 -26.50 -10.93
N GLU A 229 -7.35 -26.69 -9.67
CA GLU A 229 -7.78 -27.81 -8.82
C GLU A 229 -8.95 -27.42 -7.88
N PHE A 230 -9.48 -26.21 -7.94
CA PHE A 230 -10.60 -25.79 -7.07
C PHE A 230 -11.79 -26.77 -7.08
N PRO A 231 -12.23 -27.32 -8.21
CA PRO A 231 -13.33 -28.29 -8.21
C PRO A 231 -13.04 -29.58 -7.43
N THR A 232 -11.75 -29.94 -7.28
CA THR A 232 -11.38 -31.17 -6.55
C THR A 232 -11.49 -31.03 -5.02
N LEU A 233 -11.75 -29.82 -4.54
CA LEU A 233 -12.02 -29.56 -3.13
C LEU A 233 -13.43 -29.99 -2.70
N PHE A 234 -14.30 -30.35 -3.64
CA PHE A 234 -15.71 -30.67 -3.44
C PHE A 234 -16.00 -32.09 -3.91
N ASP A 235 -17.04 -32.66 -3.37
CA ASP A 235 -17.55 -33.95 -3.85
C ASP A 235 -18.16 -33.83 -5.25
N GLU A 236 -18.29 -34.94 -5.95
CA GLU A 236 -18.79 -34.97 -7.35
C GLU A 236 -20.18 -34.35 -7.44
N GLY A 237 -20.32 -33.30 -8.25
CA GLY A 237 -21.58 -32.57 -8.47
C GLY A 237 -21.85 -31.39 -7.53
N GLU A 238 -21.04 -31.18 -6.49
CA GLU A 238 -21.21 -30.06 -5.57
C GLU A 238 -20.57 -28.77 -6.08
N CYS A 239 -19.57 -28.83 -6.95
CA CYS A 239 -18.94 -27.65 -7.53
C CYS A 239 -19.50 -27.36 -8.93
N LYS A 240 -20.15 -26.20 -9.10
CA LYS A 240 -20.63 -25.72 -10.39
C LYS A 240 -19.61 -24.79 -11.04
N ARG A 241 -19.07 -25.16 -12.17
CA ARG A 241 -18.19 -24.32 -12.98
C ARG A 241 -18.99 -23.57 -14.06
N VAL A 242 -18.78 -22.27 -14.17
CA VAL A 242 -19.34 -21.40 -15.22
C VAL A 242 -18.19 -20.70 -15.94
N SER A 243 -18.09 -20.87 -17.26
CA SER A 243 -17.07 -20.24 -18.09
C SER A 243 -17.63 -19.00 -18.78
N LEU A 244 -17.01 -17.85 -18.56
CA LEU A 244 -17.34 -16.58 -19.20
C LEU A 244 -16.35 -16.35 -20.35
N THR A 245 -16.77 -16.69 -21.58
CA THR A 245 -15.90 -16.64 -22.75
C THR A 245 -16.09 -15.41 -23.63
N VAL A 246 -17.20 -14.68 -23.46
CA VAL A 246 -17.48 -13.47 -24.23
C VAL A 246 -16.73 -12.27 -23.62
N ASN A 247 -15.87 -11.64 -24.40
CA ASN A 247 -15.13 -10.46 -24.03
C ASN A 247 -15.86 -9.18 -24.43
N TYR A 248 -16.17 -8.33 -23.46
CA TYR A 248 -16.89 -7.06 -23.64
C TYR A 248 -15.95 -5.85 -23.75
N ARG A 249 -14.64 -6.02 -23.59
CA ARG A 249 -13.64 -4.97 -23.56
C ARG A 249 -13.05 -4.69 -24.93
N SER A 250 -12.53 -5.71 -25.59
CA SER A 250 -11.57 -5.56 -26.68
C SER A 250 -12.20 -5.83 -28.05
N HIS A 251 -11.64 -5.20 -29.08
CA HIS A 251 -11.99 -5.47 -30.49
C HIS A 251 -11.53 -6.86 -30.93
N PRO A 252 -12.18 -7.48 -31.93
CA PRO A 252 -11.91 -8.85 -32.34
C PRO A 252 -10.45 -9.13 -32.72
N ALA A 253 -9.78 -8.23 -33.44
CA ALA A 253 -8.39 -8.44 -33.81
C ALA A 253 -7.43 -8.48 -32.61
N ILE A 254 -7.73 -7.74 -31.53
CA ILE A 254 -6.98 -7.78 -30.27
C ILE A 254 -7.22 -9.14 -29.59
N ILE A 255 -8.49 -9.58 -29.57
CA ILE A 255 -8.86 -10.88 -29.00
C ILE A 255 -8.14 -12.00 -29.73
N ASN A 256 -8.14 -11.99 -31.05
CA ASN A 256 -7.42 -12.98 -31.85
C ASN A 256 -5.91 -12.95 -31.55
N THR A 257 -5.31 -11.78 -31.41
CA THR A 257 -3.88 -11.62 -31.11
C THR A 257 -3.49 -12.32 -29.81
N TYR A 258 -4.22 -12.14 -28.72
CA TYR A 258 -3.89 -12.79 -27.47
C TYR A 258 -4.33 -14.28 -27.41
N ASN A 259 -5.37 -14.68 -28.15
CA ASN A 259 -5.69 -16.10 -28.32
C ASN A 259 -4.58 -16.86 -29.09
N GLU A 260 -4.07 -16.28 -30.19
CA GLU A 260 -2.91 -16.83 -30.91
C GLU A 260 -1.66 -16.91 -30.05
N TRP A 261 -1.39 -15.87 -29.24
CA TRP A 261 -0.30 -15.85 -28.28
C TRP A 261 -0.38 -17.02 -27.31
N MET A 262 -1.55 -17.27 -26.72
CA MET A 262 -1.74 -18.36 -25.77
C MET A 262 -1.70 -19.74 -26.44
N ALA A 263 -2.19 -19.87 -27.68
CA ALA A 263 -2.17 -21.11 -28.46
C ALA A 263 -0.76 -21.53 -28.90
N ALA A 264 0.21 -20.59 -28.93
CA ALA A 264 1.58 -20.88 -29.30
C ALA A 264 2.34 -21.73 -28.26
N GLN A 265 1.80 -21.91 -27.05
CA GLN A 265 2.38 -22.69 -25.97
C GLN A 265 1.63 -24.02 -25.77
N ASN A 266 2.37 -25.11 -25.59
CA ASN A 266 1.77 -26.36 -25.13
C ASN A 266 1.52 -26.30 -23.62
N TRP A 267 0.25 -26.38 -23.21
CA TRP A 267 -0.22 -26.28 -21.82
C TRP A 267 -0.49 -27.65 -21.17
N SER A 268 -0.14 -28.76 -21.81
CA SER A 268 -0.43 -30.09 -21.28
C SER A 268 0.84 -30.94 -21.15
N ASP A 269 0.80 -31.90 -20.23
CA ASP A 269 1.77 -32.98 -20.07
C ASP A 269 1.01 -34.27 -19.80
N GLY A 270 0.97 -35.11 -20.84
CA GLY A 270 0.08 -36.29 -20.85
C GLY A 270 -1.39 -35.88 -20.70
N GLU A 271 -2.06 -36.41 -19.70
CA GLU A 271 -3.46 -36.10 -19.40
C GLU A 271 -3.64 -34.83 -18.58
N ARG A 272 -2.59 -34.29 -18.01
CA ARG A 272 -2.64 -33.13 -17.14
C ARG A 272 -2.56 -31.83 -17.94
N SER A 273 -3.53 -30.94 -17.71
CA SER A 273 -3.55 -29.60 -18.28
C SER A 273 -3.18 -28.55 -17.24
N PHE A 274 -2.37 -27.58 -17.63
CA PHE A 274 -1.93 -26.43 -16.82
C PHE A 274 -2.67 -25.14 -17.18
N ARG A 275 -3.76 -25.28 -17.93
CA ARG A 275 -4.64 -24.22 -18.37
C ARG A 275 -6.03 -24.78 -18.61
N PHE A 276 -7.08 -24.01 -18.27
CA PHE A 276 -8.43 -24.37 -18.69
C PHE A 276 -8.56 -24.28 -20.22
N GLU A 277 -9.24 -25.24 -20.80
CA GLU A 277 -9.60 -25.17 -22.22
C GLU A 277 -10.63 -24.07 -22.42
N LYS A 278 -10.25 -23.01 -23.12
CA LYS A 278 -11.09 -21.86 -23.41
C LYS A 278 -10.62 -21.11 -24.64
N SER A 279 -11.57 -20.52 -25.34
CA SER A 279 -11.34 -19.56 -26.42
C SER A 279 -12.18 -18.33 -26.15
N ILE A 280 -11.55 -17.20 -26.06
CA ILE A 280 -12.23 -15.93 -25.83
C ILE A 280 -12.79 -15.44 -27.16
N VAL A 281 -14.06 -15.06 -27.16
CA VAL A 281 -14.76 -14.54 -28.32
C VAL A 281 -15.21 -13.09 -28.10
N PRO A 282 -15.26 -12.26 -29.15
CA PRO A 282 -15.76 -10.90 -29.00
C PRO A 282 -17.27 -10.90 -28.74
N ARG A 283 -17.74 -9.83 -28.12
CA ARG A 283 -19.18 -9.53 -28.08
C ARG A 283 -19.75 -9.40 -29.48
N ASP A 284 -21.03 -9.68 -29.63
CA ASP A 284 -21.76 -9.46 -30.86
C ASP A 284 -22.07 -7.96 -31.03
N ASP A 285 -21.16 -7.22 -31.67
CA ASP A 285 -21.24 -5.78 -31.86
C ASP A 285 -20.58 -5.39 -33.17
N PHE A 286 -20.85 -4.16 -33.64
CA PHE A 286 -20.19 -3.62 -34.81
C PHE A 286 -18.80 -3.10 -34.48
N PHE A 287 -17.78 -3.58 -35.16
CA PHE A 287 -16.40 -3.15 -35.04
C PHE A 287 -15.89 -2.56 -36.36
N PRO A 288 -14.99 -1.56 -36.31
CA PRO A 288 -14.40 -1.01 -37.51
C PRO A 288 -13.63 -2.06 -38.31
N ALA A 289 -13.70 -1.99 -39.62
CA ALA A 289 -13.04 -2.93 -40.53
C ALA A 289 -11.53 -2.67 -40.70
N VAL A 290 -10.91 -1.92 -39.79
CA VAL A 290 -9.48 -1.61 -39.77
C VAL A 290 -8.72 -2.47 -38.78
N PRO A 291 -7.42 -2.75 -39.00
CA PRO A 291 -6.60 -3.45 -38.03
C PRO A 291 -6.54 -2.69 -36.69
N THR A 292 -6.90 -3.39 -35.62
CA THR A 292 -6.86 -2.86 -34.25
C THR A 292 -5.73 -3.47 -33.43
N ALA A 293 -4.93 -4.35 -34.03
CA ALA A 293 -3.65 -4.82 -33.53
C ALA A 293 -2.57 -4.51 -34.57
N VAL A 294 -1.55 -3.78 -34.21
CA VAL A 294 -0.51 -3.27 -35.11
C VAL A 294 0.89 -3.39 -34.51
N ARG A 295 1.90 -3.33 -35.34
CA ARG A 295 3.28 -3.22 -34.88
C ARG A 295 3.83 -1.80 -35.05
N LEU A 296 4.67 -1.39 -34.12
CA LEU A 296 5.51 -0.21 -34.17
C LEU A 296 6.96 -0.67 -34.16
N ALA A 297 7.64 -0.52 -35.29
CA ALA A 297 9.01 -0.92 -35.45
C ALA A 297 9.88 0.32 -35.72
N ALA A 298 10.94 0.49 -34.95
CA ALA A 298 11.93 1.51 -35.23
C ALA A 298 13.24 0.86 -35.68
N LYS A 299 13.83 1.37 -36.75
CA LYS A 299 15.17 0.98 -37.14
C LYS A 299 16.18 1.80 -36.36
N ASP A 300 17.16 1.12 -35.84
CA ASP A 300 18.29 1.75 -35.19
C ASP A 300 19.23 2.31 -36.25
N GLU A 301 19.27 3.62 -36.36
CA GLU A 301 20.33 4.31 -37.08
C GLU A 301 21.23 4.96 -36.04
N SER A 302 22.35 4.40 -35.78
CA SER A 302 23.62 4.90 -35.16
C SER A 302 23.61 6.10 -34.21
N ASP A 303 22.50 6.60 -33.76
CA ASP A 303 22.33 7.70 -32.81
C ASP A 303 21.84 7.16 -31.45
N GLU A 304 22.53 7.51 -30.37
CA GLU A 304 22.29 6.99 -29.03
C GLU A 304 20.85 7.16 -28.51
N ASN A 305 20.04 8.00 -29.16
CA ASN A 305 18.63 8.25 -28.84
C ASN A 305 17.70 8.15 -30.04
N GLY A 306 18.21 7.71 -31.16
CA GLY A 306 17.70 7.89 -32.46
C GLY A 306 16.24 7.62 -32.73
N ASN A 307 16.01 6.79 -33.71
CA ASN A 307 14.74 6.53 -34.38
C ASN A 307 13.59 6.03 -33.46
N TRP A 308 13.92 5.34 -32.36
CA TRP A 308 12.91 4.79 -31.45
C TRP A 308 12.03 5.85 -30.78
N HIS A 309 12.63 6.86 -30.15
CA HIS A 309 11.90 7.92 -29.47
C HIS A 309 11.07 8.73 -30.45
N SER A 310 11.66 9.07 -31.59
CA SER A 310 10.99 9.82 -32.66
C SER A 310 9.85 9.04 -33.29
N GLU A 311 9.98 7.72 -33.47
CA GLU A 311 8.93 6.88 -34.02
C GLU A 311 7.72 6.78 -33.06
N VAL A 312 7.99 6.62 -31.76
CA VAL A 312 6.94 6.63 -30.72
C VAL A 312 6.23 7.99 -30.69
N LEU A 313 6.97 9.10 -30.75
CA LEU A 313 6.40 10.44 -30.78
C LEU A 313 5.55 10.65 -32.03
N SER A 314 6.04 10.22 -33.22
CA SER A 314 5.29 10.30 -34.48
C SER A 314 3.99 9.50 -34.42
N PHE A 315 4.01 8.34 -33.81
CA PHE A 315 2.80 7.54 -33.58
C PHE A 315 1.80 8.27 -32.68
N LEU A 316 2.25 8.84 -31.56
CA LEU A 316 1.37 9.59 -30.66
C LEU A 316 0.77 10.82 -31.32
N HIS A 317 1.57 11.58 -32.12
CA HIS A 317 1.06 12.71 -32.90
C HIS A 317 0.03 12.26 -33.95
N SER A 318 0.28 11.16 -34.65
CA SER A 318 -0.67 10.61 -35.63
C SER A 318 -2.03 10.27 -34.98
N LEU A 319 -2.02 9.69 -33.77
CA LEU A 319 -3.26 9.47 -33.01
C LEU A 319 -3.97 10.77 -32.66
N ARG A 320 -3.24 11.80 -32.26
CA ARG A 320 -3.81 13.09 -31.90
C ARG A 320 -4.34 13.84 -33.11
N ASP A 321 -3.56 13.85 -34.18
CA ASP A 321 -3.90 14.53 -35.45
C ASP A 321 -5.10 13.88 -36.18
N SER A 322 -5.36 12.60 -35.92
CA SER A 322 -6.57 11.91 -36.39
C SER A 322 -7.86 12.51 -35.80
N GLY A 323 -7.76 13.33 -34.74
CA GLY A 323 -8.90 13.91 -34.02
C GLY A 323 -9.69 12.88 -33.17
N LYS A 324 -9.21 11.64 -33.07
CA LYS A 324 -9.89 10.54 -32.35
C LYS A 324 -9.37 10.39 -30.93
N LEU A 325 -8.11 10.73 -30.69
CA LEU A 325 -7.55 10.77 -29.34
C LEU A 325 -7.90 12.11 -28.69
N THR A 326 -8.80 12.10 -27.74
CA THR A 326 -9.29 13.32 -27.07
C THR A 326 -8.41 13.74 -25.90
N ASP A 327 -7.81 12.76 -25.20
CA ASP A 327 -6.91 12.99 -24.08
C ASP A 327 -5.75 11.98 -24.09
N TRP A 328 -4.58 12.39 -23.62
CA TRP A 328 -3.41 11.53 -23.52
C TRP A 328 -3.61 10.34 -22.57
N ASN A 329 -4.50 10.44 -21.59
CA ASN A 329 -4.79 9.37 -20.64
C ASN A 329 -5.39 8.12 -21.29
N GLN A 330 -5.87 8.24 -22.55
CA GLN A 330 -6.35 7.10 -23.33
C GLN A 330 -5.21 6.17 -23.78
N VAL A 331 -3.94 6.58 -23.61
CA VAL A 331 -2.76 5.80 -24.05
C VAL A 331 -1.98 5.28 -22.83
N ALA A 332 -1.80 3.98 -22.78
CA ALA A 332 -0.92 3.34 -21.80
C ALA A 332 0.23 2.59 -22.48
N PHE A 333 1.43 2.81 -21.96
CA PHE A 333 2.63 2.04 -22.30
C PHE A 333 2.84 0.97 -21.22
N LEU A 334 2.91 -0.30 -21.62
CA LEU A 334 3.10 -1.42 -20.72
C LEU A 334 4.48 -2.03 -20.90
N PHE A 335 5.23 -2.07 -19.80
CA PHE A 335 6.59 -2.60 -19.77
C PHE A 335 6.75 -3.68 -18.69
N ARG A 336 7.80 -4.51 -18.81
CA ARG A 336 8.18 -5.38 -17.69
C ARG A 336 8.70 -4.60 -16.48
N SER A 337 9.37 -3.48 -16.72
CA SER A 337 9.89 -2.60 -15.70
C SER A 337 9.92 -1.17 -16.20
N VAL A 338 9.33 -0.26 -15.46
CA VAL A 338 9.39 1.19 -15.72
C VAL A 338 10.67 1.84 -15.15
N LYS A 339 11.46 1.09 -14.39
CA LYS A 339 12.75 1.54 -13.85
C LYS A 339 13.90 1.36 -14.85
N ASN A 340 13.64 0.71 -15.99
CA ASN A 340 14.64 0.53 -17.03
C ASN A 340 15.09 1.89 -17.60
N THR A 341 16.40 2.12 -17.71
CA THR A 341 16.97 3.39 -18.20
C THR A 341 16.44 3.80 -19.56
N ARG A 342 16.16 2.85 -20.46
CA ARG A 342 15.55 3.12 -21.78
C ARG A 342 14.12 3.63 -21.67
N VAL A 343 13.34 3.08 -20.74
CA VAL A 343 11.94 3.50 -20.48
C VAL A 343 11.93 4.89 -19.87
N VAL A 344 12.81 5.17 -18.91
CA VAL A 344 12.99 6.49 -18.30
C VAL A 344 13.45 7.50 -19.35
N ALA A 345 14.38 7.13 -20.24
CA ALA A 345 14.83 8.01 -21.32
C ALA A 345 13.68 8.35 -22.30
N LEU A 346 12.84 7.37 -22.66
CA LEU A 346 11.65 7.60 -23.48
C LEU A 346 10.67 8.55 -22.77
N ALA A 347 10.41 8.34 -21.48
CA ALA A 347 9.53 9.21 -20.71
C ALA A 347 10.02 10.67 -20.71
N ARG A 348 11.31 10.89 -20.45
CA ARG A 348 11.94 12.23 -20.50
C ARG A 348 11.86 12.85 -21.90
N PHE A 349 12.08 12.07 -22.94
CA PHE A 349 11.98 12.55 -24.31
C PHE A 349 10.56 13.00 -24.65
N LEU A 350 9.54 12.23 -24.26
CA LEU A 350 8.15 12.59 -24.49
C LEU A 350 7.78 13.86 -23.72
N GLU A 351 8.15 13.98 -22.45
CA GLU A 351 7.92 15.20 -21.65
C GLU A 351 8.60 16.42 -22.28
N ALA A 352 9.85 16.28 -22.72
CA ALA A 352 10.57 17.36 -23.42
C ALA A 352 9.92 17.79 -24.75
N ASN A 353 9.10 16.92 -25.37
CA ASN A 353 8.35 17.19 -26.59
C ASN A 353 6.85 17.46 -26.35
N GLY A 354 6.47 17.82 -25.13
CA GLY A 354 5.12 18.27 -24.80
C GLY A 354 4.08 17.16 -24.62
N VAL A 355 4.52 15.92 -24.42
CA VAL A 355 3.68 14.78 -24.05
C VAL A 355 3.96 14.40 -22.60
N PRO A 356 3.17 14.86 -21.63
CA PRO A 356 3.39 14.55 -20.22
C PRO A 356 3.25 13.06 -19.95
N VAL A 357 4.07 12.53 -19.03
CA VAL A 357 4.11 11.11 -18.68
C VAL A 357 3.77 10.91 -17.20
N TYR A 358 2.84 10.01 -16.94
CA TYR A 358 2.54 9.48 -15.60
C TYR A 358 3.19 8.12 -15.40
N SER A 359 4.11 8.00 -14.46
CA SER A 359 4.84 6.76 -14.19
C SER A 359 5.06 6.56 -12.69
N PRO A 360 4.02 6.17 -11.93
CA PRO A 360 4.01 6.26 -10.48
C PRO A 360 5.06 5.39 -9.77
N ARG A 361 5.50 4.28 -10.40
CA ARG A 361 6.51 3.36 -9.81
C ARG A 361 7.85 3.37 -10.54
N SER A 362 8.11 4.44 -11.29
CA SER A 362 9.43 4.68 -11.85
C SER A 362 10.35 5.34 -10.82
N ASN A 363 11.66 5.41 -11.13
CA ASN A 363 12.60 6.18 -10.32
C ASN A 363 12.50 7.70 -10.58
N MET A 364 11.45 8.18 -11.23
CA MET A 364 11.27 9.59 -11.59
C MET A 364 11.09 10.49 -10.38
N PHE A 365 10.64 9.98 -9.22
CA PHE A 365 10.46 10.75 -7.98
C PHE A 365 11.73 11.57 -7.63
N PHE A 366 12.88 10.91 -7.61
CA PHE A 366 14.15 11.59 -7.31
C PHE A 366 14.65 12.49 -8.44
N GLU A 367 14.12 12.37 -9.65
CA GLU A 367 14.45 13.21 -10.80
C GLU A 367 13.63 14.50 -10.84
N ARG A 368 12.54 14.58 -10.10
CA ARG A 368 11.67 15.75 -10.09
C ARG A 368 12.35 16.97 -9.49
N GLU A 369 12.09 18.14 -10.05
CA GLU A 369 12.74 19.38 -9.68
C GLU A 369 12.57 19.71 -8.20
N GLU A 370 11.34 19.63 -7.70
CA GLU A 370 11.00 19.89 -6.29
C GLU A 370 11.80 19.03 -5.32
N ILE A 371 12.03 17.75 -5.65
CA ILE A 371 12.76 16.79 -4.83
C ILE A 371 14.27 17.04 -4.90
N ARG A 372 14.81 17.26 -6.10
CA ARG A 372 16.23 17.59 -6.27
C ARG A 372 16.61 18.88 -5.53
N LEU A 373 15.76 19.91 -5.65
CA LEU A 373 15.99 21.17 -4.95
C LEU A 373 15.90 20.99 -3.43
N MET A 374 14.96 20.20 -2.94
CA MET A 374 14.80 19.94 -1.51
C MET A 374 16.00 19.16 -0.93
N ILE A 375 16.45 18.11 -1.62
CA ILE A 375 17.67 17.38 -1.25
C ILE A 375 18.88 18.30 -1.30
N GLY A 376 19.02 19.14 -2.33
CA GLY A 376 20.09 20.13 -2.46
C GLY A 376 20.08 21.15 -1.33
N ALA A 377 18.91 21.61 -0.90
CA ALA A 377 18.75 22.50 0.25
C ALA A 377 19.20 21.83 1.56
N LEU A 378 18.80 20.59 1.79
CA LEU A 378 19.25 19.84 2.96
C LEU A 378 20.77 19.65 2.95
N ILE A 379 21.38 19.30 1.80
CA ILE A 379 22.85 19.22 1.69
C ILE A 379 23.51 20.55 2.02
N PHE A 380 22.98 21.67 1.52
CA PHE A 380 23.51 23.01 1.79
C PHE A 380 23.46 23.38 3.28
N LEU A 381 22.38 22.98 3.96
CA LEU A 381 22.21 23.25 5.39
C LEU A 381 23.13 22.42 6.29
N PHE A 382 23.77 21.37 5.77
CA PHE A 382 24.66 20.49 6.53
C PHE A 382 26.09 20.44 5.95
N PRO A 383 26.97 21.38 6.34
CA PRO A 383 28.37 21.42 5.87
C PRO A 383 29.19 20.18 6.23
N GLN A 384 28.68 19.27 7.05
CA GLN A 384 29.28 17.96 7.34
C GLN A 384 29.16 16.97 6.18
N PHE A 385 28.30 17.22 5.21
CA PHE A 385 28.01 16.31 4.08
C PHE A 385 29.26 15.82 3.34
N PRO A 386 30.30 16.64 3.04
CA PRO A 386 31.52 16.17 2.41
C PRO A 386 32.29 15.12 3.23
N LYS A 387 32.22 15.18 4.57
CA LYS A 387 32.84 14.16 5.45
C LYS A 387 32.08 12.84 5.36
N VAL A 388 30.77 12.90 5.27
CA VAL A 388 29.89 11.73 5.17
C VAL A 388 30.18 10.91 3.94
N ARG A 389 30.58 11.54 2.84
CA ARG A 389 31.01 10.90 1.60
C ARG A 389 32.16 9.92 1.76
N GLN A 390 33.06 10.17 2.70
CA GLN A 390 34.24 9.33 2.95
C GLN A 390 33.87 7.97 3.58
N TRP A 391 32.70 7.82 4.13
CA TRP A 391 32.22 6.63 4.85
C TRP A 391 31.21 5.79 4.06
N ALA A 392 31.08 6.00 2.74
CA ALA A 392 30.16 5.24 1.92
C ALA A 392 30.63 3.78 1.75
N GLU A 393 29.78 2.83 2.09
CA GLU A 393 29.98 1.44 1.75
C GLU A 393 29.80 1.25 0.22
N GLY A 394 30.85 0.86 -0.46
CA GLY A 394 30.81 0.57 -1.90
C GLY A 394 30.96 1.82 -2.80
N THR A 395 31.45 1.57 -4.00
CA THR A 395 31.77 2.58 -5.03
C THR A 395 30.54 2.92 -5.89
N HIS A 396 29.46 3.38 -5.30
CA HIS A 396 28.31 3.87 -6.09
C HIS A 396 28.54 5.34 -6.47
N LEU A 397 29.42 5.59 -7.42
CA LEU A 397 29.71 6.93 -7.94
C LEU A 397 28.45 7.67 -8.40
N GLN A 398 27.47 6.96 -8.95
CA GLN A 398 26.23 7.54 -9.48
C GLN A 398 25.41 8.31 -8.46
N ILE A 399 25.30 7.83 -7.19
CA ILE A 399 24.53 8.55 -6.18
C ILE A 399 25.21 9.88 -5.79
N TRP A 400 26.53 9.92 -5.79
CA TRP A 400 27.28 11.14 -5.47
C TRP A 400 27.20 12.17 -6.58
N ASP A 401 27.22 11.73 -7.85
CA ASP A 401 26.99 12.59 -8.99
C ASP A 401 25.55 13.16 -8.95
N TYR A 402 24.59 12.35 -8.54
CA TYR A 402 23.23 12.82 -8.33
C TYR A 402 23.17 13.90 -7.25
N TYR A 403 23.78 13.68 -6.07
CA TYR A 403 23.78 14.68 -4.99
C TYR A 403 24.52 15.95 -5.38
N ASP A 404 25.69 15.85 -6.00
CA ASP A 404 26.53 17.00 -6.35
C ASP A 404 25.96 17.79 -7.54
N GLN A 405 25.67 17.11 -8.65
CA GLN A 405 25.31 17.78 -9.92
C GLN A 405 23.81 18.01 -10.05
N SER A 406 22.99 17.03 -9.69
CA SER A 406 21.54 17.12 -9.88
C SER A 406 20.83 17.84 -8.73
N CYS A 407 21.35 17.75 -7.50
CA CYS A 407 20.71 18.33 -6.32
C CYS A 407 21.40 19.62 -5.83
N PHE A 408 22.61 19.50 -5.33
CA PHE A 408 23.32 20.61 -4.69
C PHE A 408 23.62 21.77 -5.66
N LYS A 409 24.12 21.45 -6.85
CA LYS A 409 24.38 22.46 -7.89
C LYS A 409 23.08 23.15 -8.31
N ALA A 410 22.03 22.40 -8.60
CA ALA A 410 20.75 22.98 -9.00
C ALA A 410 20.20 23.94 -7.92
N PHE A 411 20.24 23.49 -6.65
CA PHE A 411 19.83 24.34 -5.54
C PHE A 411 20.69 25.60 -5.38
N THR A 412 22.01 25.49 -5.46
CA THR A 412 22.93 26.63 -5.31
C THR A 412 22.82 27.60 -6.48
N ASP A 413 22.52 27.14 -7.68
CA ASP A 413 22.26 28.00 -8.84
C ASP A 413 20.96 28.80 -8.65
N GLU A 414 19.89 28.16 -8.14
CA GLU A 414 18.67 28.86 -7.74
C GLU A 414 18.91 29.85 -6.61
N LEU A 415 19.68 29.46 -5.59
CA LEU A 415 19.95 30.32 -4.43
C LEU A 415 20.73 31.59 -4.76
N ARG A 416 21.47 31.63 -5.88
CA ARG A 416 22.20 32.81 -6.36
C ARG A 416 21.28 33.84 -7.04
N LYS A 417 20.07 33.47 -7.44
CA LYS A 417 19.14 34.37 -8.08
C LYS A 417 18.64 35.46 -7.10
N PRO A 418 18.45 36.70 -7.55
CA PRO A 418 18.05 37.83 -6.68
C PRO A 418 16.74 37.57 -5.93
N GLU A 419 15.78 36.89 -6.55
CA GLU A 419 14.48 36.54 -5.95
C GLU A 419 14.63 35.63 -4.73
N ASN A 420 15.69 34.85 -4.64
CA ASN A 420 15.94 33.90 -3.56
C ASN A 420 16.88 34.49 -2.45
N LYS A 421 17.17 35.79 -2.48
CA LYS A 421 18.04 36.44 -1.48
C LYS A 421 17.58 36.21 -0.05
N ARG A 422 16.27 36.32 0.22
CA ARG A 422 15.71 36.10 1.56
C ARG A 422 16.02 34.67 2.06
N MET A 423 15.95 33.70 1.20
CA MET A 423 16.29 32.32 1.52
C MET A 423 17.78 32.14 1.75
N LEU A 424 18.64 32.77 0.95
CA LEU A 424 20.10 32.75 1.15
C LEU A 424 20.48 33.36 2.50
N ASP A 425 19.88 34.50 2.86
CA ASP A 425 20.13 35.22 4.11
C ASP A 425 19.69 34.40 5.34
N TRP A 426 18.71 33.53 5.19
CA TRP A 426 18.27 32.55 6.21
C TRP A 426 19.16 31.30 6.23
N ALA A 427 19.43 30.71 5.08
CA ALA A 427 20.11 29.41 4.97
C ALA A 427 21.59 29.47 5.35
N ARG A 428 22.31 30.55 4.98
CA ARG A 428 23.75 30.68 5.22
C ARG A 428 24.11 30.77 6.72
N PRO A 429 23.45 31.58 7.56
CA PRO A 429 23.69 31.57 9.01
C PRO A 429 23.33 30.25 9.65
N LEU A 430 22.24 29.59 9.17
CA LEU A 430 21.79 28.30 9.68
C LEU A 430 22.81 27.20 9.37
N ALA A 431 23.31 27.13 8.13
CA ALA A 431 24.38 26.20 7.76
C ALA A 431 25.64 26.41 8.60
N LYS A 432 26.04 27.67 8.87
CA LYS A 432 27.18 27.97 9.78
C LYS A 432 26.93 27.50 11.22
N ARG A 433 25.70 27.63 11.72
CA ARG A 433 25.31 27.10 13.04
C ARG A 433 25.38 25.57 13.06
N HIS A 434 24.89 24.90 12.04
CA HIS A 434 24.98 23.43 11.95
C HIS A 434 26.42 22.94 11.85
N ALA A 435 27.33 23.69 11.22
CA ALA A 435 28.74 23.33 11.12
C ALA A 435 29.44 23.18 12.47
N VAL A 436 29.00 23.98 13.46
CA VAL A 436 29.59 24.06 14.81
C VAL A 436 28.51 23.89 15.89
N LEU A 437 27.59 22.98 15.67
CA LEU A 437 26.49 22.74 16.60
C LEU A 437 27.04 22.33 17.99
N THR A 438 26.66 23.06 19.02
CA THR A 438 27.11 22.84 20.41
C THR A 438 25.99 22.49 21.37
N GLN A 439 24.75 22.74 20.96
CA GLN A 439 23.55 22.42 21.73
C GLN A 439 22.52 21.75 20.80
N THR A 440 21.63 20.98 21.38
CA THR A 440 20.50 20.41 20.66
C THR A 440 19.60 21.49 20.09
N THR A 441 19.05 21.25 18.89
CA THR A 441 18.05 22.14 18.29
C THR A 441 16.66 21.82 18.84
N ASP A 442 15.69 22.65 18.50
CA ASP A 442 14.27 22.44 18.73
C ASP A 442 13.55 21.86 17.49
N TYR A 443 14.30 21.41 16.48
CA TYR A 443 13.81 20.84 15.24
C TYR A 443 14.69 19.66 14.80
N ALA A 444 14.12 18.80 13.95
CA ALA A 444 14.81 17.76 13.21
C ALA A 444 14.78 18.05 11.70
N PHE A 445 15.03 17.08 10.83
CA PHE A 445 15.07 17.26 9.36
C PHE A 445 13.70 17.66 8.81
N SER A 446 12.62 17.08 9.32
CA SER A 446 11.25 17.44 8.95
C SER A 446 10.92 18.89 9.31
N GLY A 447 11.38 19.38 10.43
CA GLY A 447 11.24 20.79 10.83
C GLY A 447 11.94 21.74 9.84
N LEU A 448 13.15 21.41 9.38
CA LEU A 448 13.85 22.17 8.34
C LEU A 448 13.11 22.13 7.00
N PHE A 449 12.56 21.00 6.64
CA PHE A 449 11.73 20.86 5.44
C PHE A 449 10.54 21.84 5.46
N TYR A 450 9.79 21.91 6.55
CA TYR A 450 8.67 22.85 6.66
C TYR A 450 9.10 24.32 6.69
N GLN A 451 10.27 24.63 7.26
CA GLN A 451 10.84 25.99 7.18
C GLN A 451 11.21 26.33 5.72
N LEU A 452 11.78 25.41 4.96
CA LEU A 452 12.11 25.61 3.55
C LEU A 452 10.86 25.85 2.67
N LEU A 453 9.75 25.18 2.96
CA LEU A 453 8.50 25.37 2.20
C LEU A 453 7.94 26.80 2.26
N GLN A 454 8.33 27.60 3.24
CA GLN A 454 7.88 28.99 3.38
C GLN A 454 8.52 29.94 2.36
N PHE A 455 9.59 29.52 1.69
CA PHE A 455 10.27 30.36 0.71
C PHE A 455 9.67 30.20 -0.70
N PRO A 456 9.62 31.29 -1.51
CA PRO A 456 9.03 31.27 -2.85
C PRO A 456 9.59 30.17 -3.75
N LEU A 457 10.86 29.79 -3.61
CA LEU A 457 11.49 28.71 -4.36
C LEU A 457 10.73 27.38 -4.21
N PHE A 458 10.19 27.09 -3.03
CA PHE A 458 9.46 25.85 -2.74
C PHE A 458 7.95 26.06 -2.69
N SER A 459 7.46 27.21 -2.16
CA SER A 459 6.03 27.45 -2.07
C SER A 459 5.35 27.51 -3.44
N ARG A 460 6.10 27.85 -4.51
CA ARG A 460 5.59 27.80 -5.89
C ARG A 460 5.05 26.43 -6.29
N PHE A 461 5.62 25.36 -5.75
CA PHE A 461 5.16 23.99 -6.01
C PHE A 461 3.85 23.62 -5.27
N LEU A 462 3.40 24.47 -4.37
CA LEU A 462 2.15 24.32 -3.62
C LEU A 462 1.00 25.13 -4.23
N ASP A 463 1.31 26.01 -5.19
CA ASP A 463 0.34 26.90 -5.84
C ASP A 463 -0.21 26.26 -7.11
N GLU A 464 -1.42 25.72 -7.02
CA GLU A 464 -2.12 25.07 -8.14
C GLU A 464 -2.52 26.07 -9.25
N ALA A 465 -2.62 27.37 -8.95
CA ALA A 465 -2.99 28.38 -9.94
C ALA A 465 -1.91 28.62 -11.00
N THR A 466 -0.67 28.29 -10.69
CA THR A 466 0.48 28.47 -11.60
C THR A 466 0.78 27.24 -12.45
N MET A 467 0.16 26.09 -12.16
CA MET A 467 0.44 24.82 -12.82
C MET A 467 -0.68 24.39 -13.76
N GLN A 468 -0.32 23.78 -14.88
CA GLN A 468 -1.27 23.28 -15.89
C GLN A 468 -1.19 21.75 -16.03
N GLY A 469 -2.32 21.12 -16.29
CA GLY A 469 -2.40 19.67 -16.58
C GLY A 469 -2.00 18.79 -15.41
N VAL A 470 -1.25 17.72 -15.69
CA VAL A 470 -0.80 16.70 -14.70
C VAL A 470 0.13 17.26 -13.64
N ASP A 471 0.86 18.33 -13.96
CA ASP A 471 1.75 18.98 -12.99
C ASP A 471 0.96 19.67 -11.87
N LYS A 472 -0.34 19.90 -12.12
CA LYS A 472 -1.25 20.45 -11.12
C LYS A 472 -1.39 19.47 -9.94
N GLY A 473 -0.80 19.83 -8.83
CA GLY A 473 -0.81 19.01 -7.60
C GLY A 473 0.28 17.94 -7.49
N ARG A 474 0.89 17.45 -8.58
CA ARG A 474 1.93 16.42 -8.54
C ARG A 474 3.13 16.84 -7.70
N ALA A 475 3.67 18.04 -7.94
CA ALA A 475 4.82 18.54 -7.21
C ALA A 475 4.53 18.71 -5.71
N ALA A 476 3.34 19.23 -5.36
CA ALA A 476 2.90 19.35 -3.97
C ALA A 476 2.80 17.98 -3.28
N ARG A 477 2.22 16.99 -3.95
CA ARG A 477 2.09 15.62 -3.45
C ARG A 477 3.43 14.89 -3.36
N ASN A 478 4.37 15.15 -4.27
CA ASN A 478 5.74 14.65 -4.16
C ASN A 478 6.46 15.24 -2.95
N LEU A 479 6.30 16.55 -2.68
CA LEU A 479 6.81 17.16 -1.45
C LEU A 479 6.15 16.58 -0.19
N ALA A 480 4.86 16.29 -0.24
CA ALA A 480 4.17 15.61 0.85
C ALA A 480 4.74 14.20 1.08
N THR A 481 4.95 13.42 0.03
CA THR A 481 5.64 12.13 0.09
C THR A 481 7.04 12.27 0.69
N PHE A 482 7.80 13.30 0.27
CA PHE A 482 9.12 13.58 0.83
C PHE A 482 9.05 13.90 2.34
N SER A 483 8.03 14.64 2.78
CA SER A 483 7.81 14.90 4.21
C SER A 483 7.55 13.61 5.01
N LYS A 484 6.77 12.68 4.45
CA LYS A 484 6.52 11.36 5.05
C LYS A 484 7.83 10.56 5.14
N LEU A 485 8.70 10.62 4.12
CA LEU A 485 10.00 9.96 4.14
C LEU A 485 10.94 10.53 5.22
N LEU A 486 11.00 11.84 5.39
CA LEU A 486 11.79 12.44 6.47
C LEU A 486 11.28 12.02 7.84
N THR A 487 9.97 12.08 8.06
CA THR A 487 9.35 11.60 9.31
C THR A 487 9.59 10.11 9.53
N LYS A 488 9.54 9.30 8.48
CA LYS A 488 9.89 7.87 8.54
C LYS A 488 11.35 7.65 8.91
N PHE A 489 12.28 8.41 8.32
CA PHE A 489 13.68 8.37 8.69
C PHE A 489 13.89 8.72 10.16
N GLU A 490 13.31 9.82 10.61
CA GLU A 490 13.37 10.28 12.01
C GLU A 490 12.83 9.21 12.97
N TYR A 491 11.74 8.58 12.60
CA TYR A 491 11.16 7.45 13.35
C TYR A 491 12.12 6.26 13.44
N LEU A 492 12.67 5.80 12.32
CA LEU A 492 13.54 4.62 12.26
C LEU A 492 14.88 4.82 12.97
N HIS A 493 15.39 6.08 13.01
CA HIS A 493 16.68 6.43 13.60
C HIS A 493 16.60 7.14 14.96
N TYR A 494 15.38 7.28 15.52
CA TYR A 494 15.16 7.96 16.81
C TYR A 494 15.64 9.42 16.82
N VAL A 495 15.49 10.12 15.69
CA VAL A 495 15.88 11.53 15.55
C VAL A 495 14.68 12.41 15.87
N THR A 496 14.64 13.00 17.06
CA THR A 496 13.59 13.96 17.46
C THR A 496 14.05 15.40 17.34
N VAL A 497 15.35 15.63 17.47
CA VAL A 497 16.04 16.92 17.36
C VAL A 497 17.43 16.68 16.76
N LEU A 498 18.08 17.71 16.24
CA LEU A 498 19.48 17.60 15.83
C LEU A 498 20.37 17.71 17.07
N ASN A 499 21.16 16.67 17.32
CA ASN A 499 22.04 16.57 18.45
C ASN A 499 23.51 16.71 18.00
N PRO A 500 24.34 17.56 18.64
CA PRO A 500 25.77 17.72 18.32
C PRO A 500 26.52 16.39 18.27
N GLU A 501 26.22 15.48 19.18
CA GLU A 501 26.88 14.19 19.30
C GLU A 501 26.57 13.26 18.13
N TYR A 502 25.35 13.35 17.57
CA TYR A 502 24.85 12.39 16.58
C TYR A 502 24.66 12.95 15.18
N ILE A 503 24.81 14.25 14.96
CA ILE A 503 24.51 14.92 13.69
C ILE A 503 25.24 14.31 12.48
N GLU A 504 26.53 13.99 12.60
CA GLU A 504 27.29 13.37 11.51
C GLU A 504 26.81 11.95 11.20
N ARG A 505 26.45 11.19 12.25
CA ARG A 505 25.84 9.87 12.11
C ARG A 505 24.48 9.97 11.40
N ASP A 506 23.65 10.91 11.81
CA ASP A 506 22.29 11.05 11.32
C ASP A 506 22.27 11.52 9.85
N ILE A 507 23.16 12.46 9.49
CA ILE A 507 23.38 12.88 8.09
C ILE A 507 23.87 11.69 7.25
N ARG A 508 24.82 10.91 7.73
CA ARG A 508 25.31 9.72 7.05
C ARG A 508 24.18 8.70 6.83
N ASN A 509 23.39 8.43 7.85
CA ASN A 509 22.28 7.48 7.76
C ASN A 509 21.21 7.98 6.80
N LEU A 510 20.91 9.29 6.79
CA LEU A 510 19.93 9.88 5.87
C LEU A 510 20.37 9.74 4.40
N PHE A 511 21.60 10.19 4.07
CA PHE A 511 22.04 10.26 2.68
C PHE A 511 22.70 8.96 2.17
N ASN A 512 23.59 8.32 2.96
CA ASN A 512 24.34 7.14 2.50
C ASN A 512 23.58 5.83 2.62
N GLN A 513 22.50 5.82 3.42
CA GLN A 513 21.69 4.62 3.63
C GLN A 513 20.27 4.87 3.17
N PHE A 514 19.50 5.69 3.89
CA PHE A 514 18.06 5.81 3.70
C PHE A 514 17.69 6.29 2.27
N PHE A 515 18.13 7.47 1.86
CA PHE A 515 17.83 7.98 0.51
C PHE A 515 18.44 7.12 -0.59
N ARG A 516 19.66 6.60 -0.40
CA ARG A 516 20.28 5.70 -1.38
C ARG A 516 19.47 4.43 -1.56
N PHE A 517 19.08 3.77 -0.48
CA PHE A 517 18.28 2.54 -0.58
C PHE A 517 16.89 2.78 -1.15
N LEU A 518 16.28 3.91 -0.86
CA LEU A 518 15.02 4.32 -1.50
C LEU A 518 15.19 4.53 -3.00
N GLN A 519 16.29 5.12 -3.44
CA GLN A 519 16.58 5.31 -4.86
C GLN A 519 16.87 3.97 -5.56
N ASP A 520 17.63 3.08 -4.93
CA ASP A 520 17.95 1.75 -5.44
C ASP A 520 16.69 0.84 -5.44
N GLY A 521 15.91 0.86 -4.37
CA GLY A 521 14.65 0.11 -4.23
C GLY A 521 13.50 0.67 -5.05
N GLY A 522 13.59 1.92 -5.45
CA GLY A 522 12.57 2.68 -6.16
C GLY A 522 11.42 3.07 -5.24
N ILE A 523 11.36 4.34 -4.92
CA ILE A 523 10.14 4.94 -4.41
C ILE A 523 9.35 5.49 -5.59
N GLY A 524 8.04 5.22 -5.61
CA GLY A 524 7.14 5.78 -6.61
C GLY A 524 6.89 7.26 -6.39
N GLU A 525 6.51 7.95 -7.47
CA GLU A 525 5.80 9.22 -7.35
C GLU A 525 4.47 8.97 -6.64
N TYR A 526 3.84 10.05 -6.21
CA TYR A 526 2.49 9.96 -5.66
C TYR A 526 1.56 9.24 -6.67
N GLU A 527 0.89 8.20 -6.21
CA GLU A 527 -0.09 7.43 -6.94
C GLU A 527 -1.47 7.78 -6.37
N ASP A 528 -2.32 8.43 -7.18
CA ASP A 528 -3.73 8.60 -6.80
C ASP A 528 -4.47 7.29 -7.08
N GLU A 529 -4.90 6.63 -6.05
CA GLU A 529 -5.60 5.35 -6.18
C GLU A 529 -6.95 5.49 -6.90
N ALA A 530 -7.55 6.68 -6.88
CA ALA A 530 -8.80 6.95 -7.56
C ALA A 530 -8.59 7.21 -9.07
N GLU A 531 -7.41 7.66 -9.48
CA GLU A 531 -7.12 8.11 -10.84
C GLU A 531 -5.93 7.34 -11.44
N TYR A 532 -6.17 6.13 -11.96
CA TYR A 532 -5.12 5.29 -12.53
C TYR A 532 -4.57 5.77 -13.88
N ALA A 533 -5.27 6.66 -14.55
CA ALA A 533 -4.89 7.28 -15.80
C ALA A 533 -5.22 8.78 -15.75
N PRO A 534 -4.38 9.60 -15.13
CA PRO A 534 -4.61 11.03 -14.98
C PRO A 534 -4.78 11.73 -16.32
N LYS A 535 -5.72 12.68 -16.40
CA LYS A 535 -5.99 13.45 -17.61
C LYS A 535 -4.75 14.26 -18.03
N GLY A 536 -4.55 14.37 -19.33
CA GLY A 536 -3.48 15.18 -19.93
C GLY A 536 -2.12 14.49 -20.02
N CYS A 537 -1.98 13.21 -19.63
CA CYS A 537 -0.72 12.48 -19.72
C CYS A 537 -0.89 11.05 -20.24
N VAL A 538 0.15 10.51 -20.86
CA VAL A 538 0.25 9.08 -21.16
C VAL A 538 0.69 8.31 -19.91
N SER A 539 0.17 7.09 -19.73
CA SER A 539 0.54 6.25 -18.58
C SER A 539 1.67 5.28 -18.92
N PHE A 540 2.74 5.26 -18.12
CA PHE A 540 3.82 4.27 -18.19
C PHE A 540 3.69 3.35 -16.99
N LEU A 541 3.28 2.10 -17.24
CA LEU A 541 2.98 1.12 -16.19
C LEU A 541 3.77 -0.17 -16.43
N THR A 542 4.02 -0.90 -15.35
CA THR A 542 4.42 -2.30 -15.50
C THR A 542 3.20 -3.13 -15.89
N ILE A 543 3.43 -4.26 -16.57
CA ILE A 543 2.34 -5.18 -16.91
C ILE A 543 1.59 -5.62 -15.65
N HIS A 544 2.29 -5.83 -14.53
CA HIS A 544 1.65 -6.18 -13.26
C HIS A 544 0.73 -5.07 -12.73
N GLN A 545 1.12 -3.79 -12.86
CA GLN A 545 0.26 -2.67 -12.45
C GLN A 545 -0.98 -2.53 -13.33
N SER A 546 -0.91 -2.94 -14.60
CA SER A 546 -2.04 -2.84 -15.52
C SER A 546 -3.11 -3.91 -15.29
N LYS A 547 -2.85 -4.92 -14.44
CA LYS A 547 -3.84 -5.94 -14.12
C LYS A 547 -5.07 -5.30 -13.48
N GLY A 548 -6.26 -5.72 -13.91
CA GLY A 548 -7.54 -5.11 -13.51
C GLY A 548 -7.89 -3.80 -14.23
N LEU A 549 -6.92 -3.17 -14.94
CA LEU A 549 -7.14 -1.92 -15.68
C LEU A 549 -7.49 -2.18 -17.15
N GLU A 550 -7.95 -1.14 -17.83
CA GLU A 550 -8.24 -1.14 -19.27
C GLU A 550 -7.95 0.23 -19.88
N PHE A 551 -7.45 0.22 -21.10
CA PHE A 551 -7.08 1.45 -21.80
C PHE A 551 -7.53 1.38 -23.26
N PRO A 552 -8.02 2.51 -23.84
CA PRO A 552 -8.35 2.57 -25.26
C PRO A 552 -7.18 2.16 -26.16
N VAL A 553 -5.98 2.65 -25.87
CA VAL A 553 -4.76 2.35 -26.61
C VAL A 553 -3.70 1.79 -25.68
N VAL A 554 -3.21 0.60 -25.99
CA VAL A 554 -2.10 -0.03 -25.26
C VAL A 554 -0.89 -0.17 -26.18
N VAL A 555 0.23 0.39 -25.78
CA VAL A 555 1.53 0.20 -26.40
C VAL A 555 2.34 -0.78 -25.54
N CYS A 556 2.46 -2.01 -26.02
CA CYS A 556 3.19 -3.05 -25.31
C CYS A 556 4.67 -3.02 -25.73
N GLY A 557 5.52 -2.64 -24.78
CA GLY A 557 6.98 -2.61 -24.96
C GLY A 557 7.68 -3.83 -24.35
N SER A 558 9.00 -3.71 -24.16
CA SER A 558 9.84 -4.80 -23.61
C SER A 558 9.77 -6.11 -24.40
N LEU A 559 9.61 -6.04 -25.72
CA LEU A 559 9.52 -7.23 -26.59
C LEU A 559 10.88 -7.93 -26.80
N GLU A 560 11.97 -7.40 -26.26
CA GLU A 560 13.27 -8.08 -26.14
C GLU A 560 13.27 -9.17 -25.05
N ALA A 561 12.22 -9.22 -24.23
CA ALA A 561 12.13 -10.12 -23.09
C ALA A 561 12.14 -11.59 -23.50
N VAL A 562 12.69 -12.40 -22.60
CA VAL A 562 12.74 -13.86 -22.71
C VAL A 562 12.27 -14.50 -21.39
N PRO A 563 11.75 -15.73 -21.43
CA PRO A 563 11.44 -16.48 -20.21
C PRO A 563 12.66 -16.63 -19.31
N ARG A 564 12.50 -16.32 -18.01
CA ARG A 564 13.60 -16.40 -17.04
C ARG A 564 13.22 -17.37 -15.92
N LYS A 565 14.18 -18.20 -15.51
CA LYS A 565 14.05 -19.06 -14.34
C LYS A 565 13.90 -18.17 -13.11
N GLN A 566 12.91 -18.44 -12.28
CA GLN A 566 12.65 -17.71 -11.03
C GLN A 566 12.95 -18.56 -9.79
N HIS A 567 13.01 -19.89 -9.92
CA HIS A 567 13.33 -20.80 -8.83
C HIS A 567 14.81 -20.77 -8.46
N THR A 568 15.09 -20.83 -7.18
CA THR A 568 16.40 -20.98 -6.59
C THR A 568 16.62 -22.43 -6.13
N ALA A 569 17.86 -22.76 -5.75
CA ALA A 569 18.17 -24.08 -5.18
C ALA A 569 17.34 -24.39 -3.92
N LEU A 570 17.11 -23.37 -3.07
CA LEU A 570 16.32 -23.55 -1.86
C LEU A 570 14.82 -23.75 -2.16
N ASP A 571 14.29 -23.12 -3.21
CA ASP A 571 12.92 -23.47 -3.68
C ASP A 571 12.82 -24.95 -4.06
N GLU A 572 13.84 -25.45 -4.77
CA GLU A 572 13.91 -26.86 -5.19
C GLU A 572 14.04 -27.80 -3.96
N LEU A 573 14.87 -27.44 -2.98
CA LEU A 573 15.02 -28.20 -1.74
C LEU A 573 13.70 -28.28 -0.92
N LEU A 574 12.99 -27.16 -0.79
CA LEU A 574 11.71 -27.12 -0.07
C LEU A 574 10.65 -27.98 -0.75
N GLU A 575 10.64 -28.02 -2.08
CA GLU A 575 9.70 -28.84 -2.85
C GLU A 575 10.08 -30.33 -2.84
N ASP A 576 11.34 -30.65 -3.15
CA ASP A 576 11.84 -32.02 -3.27
C ASP A 576 11.92 -32.73 -1.88
N GLY A 577 12.20 -31.93 -0.83
CA GLY A 577 12.20 -32.40 0.55
C GLY A 577 10.81 -32.62 1.15
N GLY A 578 9.75 -32.23 0.43
CA GLY A 578 8.36 -32.41 0.87
C GLY A 578 7.93 -31.49 2.00
N TYR A 579 8.62 -30.35 2.18
CA TYR A 579 8.28 -29.35 3.21
C TYR A 579 7.08 -28.48 2.82
N LEU A 580 6.74 -28.43 1.54
CA LEU A 580 5.54 -27.74 1.07
C LEU A 580 4.29 -28.59 1.28
N SER A 581 3.18 -27.97 1.69
CA SER A 581 1.91 -28.65 1.93
C SER A 581 1.32 -29.32 0.67
N LYS A 582 1.72 -28.85 -0.51
CA LYS A 582 1.27 -29.39 -1.79
C LYS A 582 2.50 -29.67 -2.68
N ALA A 583 2.51 -30.85 -3.33
CA ALA A 583 3.53 -31.20 -4.31
C ALA A 583 3.50 -30.24 -5.51
N ARG A 584 4.60 -30.15 -6.26
CA ARG A 584 4.72 -29.34 -7.47
C ARG A 584 3.60 -29.62 -8.47
N PHE A 585 2.99 -28.55 -8.97
CA PHE A 585 1.89 -28.64 -9.92
C PHE A 585 2.37 -28.57 -11.38
N GLU A 586 3.14 -27.53 -11.71
CA GLU A 586 3.65 -27.31 -13.07
C GLU A 586 5.11 -27.78 -13.18
N PRO A 587 5.53 -28.35 -14.35
CA PRO A 587 6.90 -28.79 -14.56
C PRO A 587 7.90 -27.63 -14.47
N LEU A 588 8.99 -27.77 -13.69
CA LEU A 588 9.98 -26.72 -13.42
C LEU A 588 10.59 -26.10 -14.67
N ASP A 589 10.89 -26.91 -15.66
CA ASP A 589 11.48 -26.48 -16.92
C ASP A 589 10.52 -25.62 -17.75
N ARG A 590 9.20 -25.79 -17.56
CA ARG A 590 8.13 -25.13 -18.32
C ARG A 590 7.53 -23.93 -17.62
N ILE A 591 7.56 -23.83 -16.29
CA ILE A 591 7.01 -22.73 -15.50
C ILE A 591 7.40 -21.35 -16.06
N LYS A 592 8.68 -21.14 -16.37
CA LYS A 592 9.18 -19.87 -16.92
C LYS A 592 8.48 -19.47 -18.23
N HIS A 593 8.06 -20.43 -19.03
CA HIS A 593 7.37 -20.20 -20.29
C HIS A 593 5.89 -19.90 -20.02
N PHE A 594 5.27 -20.61 -19.10
CA PHE A 594 3.88 -20.39 -18.69
C PHE A 594 3.68 -19.00 -18.10
N ASP A 595 4.54 -18.60 -17.15
CA ASP A 595 4.50 -17.27 -16.55
C ASP A 595 4.75 -16.17 -17.59
N PHE A 596 5.66 -16.43 -18.56
CA PHE A 596 5.93 -15.49 -19.64
C PHE A 596 4.72 -15.31 -20.57
N GLN A 597 4.01 -16.40 -20.91
CA GLN A 597 2.80 -16.32 -21.73
C GLN A 597 1.68 -15.57 -21.00
N ARG A 598 1.41 -15.90 -19.74
CA ARG A 598 0.41 -15.23 -18.90
C ARG A 598 0.68 -13.74 -18.73
N LEU A 599 1.97 -13.38 -18.55
CA LEU A 599 2.38 -11.98 -18.40
C LEU A 599 1.97 -11.16 -19.64
N TYR A 600 2.32 -11.62 -20.82
CA TYR A 600 2.03 -10.86 -22.04
C TYR A 600 0.56 -11.01 -22.50
N TYR A 601 -0.09 -12.11 -22.20
CA TYR A 601 -1.54 -12.21 -22.34
C TYR A 601 -2.25 -11.10 -21.53
N THR A 602 -1.82 -10.91 -20.29
CA THR A 602 -2.37 -9.83 -19.46
C THR A 602 -2.12 -8.48 -20.12
N ALA A 603 -0.91 -8.20 -20.61
CA ALA A 603 -0.63 -6.93 -21.29
C ALA A 603 -1.52 -6.69 -22.52
N PHE A 604 -1.66 -7.69 -23.38
CA PHE A 604 -2.43 -7.56 -24.61
C PHE A 604 -3.92 -7.39 -24.34
N SER A 605 -4.45 -8.09 -23.33
CA SER A 605 -5.84 -8.02 -22.93
C SER A 605 -6.26 -6.72 -22.24
N ARG A 606 -5.32 -5.78 -22.00
CA ARG A 606 -5.65 -4.43 -21.45
C ARG A 606 -6.18 -3.48 -22.50
N ALA A 607 -5.92 -3.73 -23.79
CA ALA A 607 -6.35 -2.86 -24.87
C ALA A 607 -7.84 -3.02 -25.17
N GLN A 608 -8.53 -1.88 -25.33
CA GLN A 608 -9.93 -1.85 -25.76
C GLN A 608 -10.02 -1.72 -27.27
N ASN A 609 -9.40 -0.66 -27.83
CA ASN A 609 -9.60 -0.24 -29.22
C ASN A 609 -8.35 -0.42 -30.09
N LEU A 610 -7.15 -0.27 -29.55
CA LEU A 610 -5.90 -0.43 -30.29
C LEU A 610 -4.81 -1.05 -29.44
N LEU A 611 -4.26 -2.17 -29.92
CA LEU A 611 -3.06 -2.80 -29.37
C LEU A 611 -1.87 -2.54 -30.29
N VAL A 612 -0.78 -2.01 -29.73
CA VAL A 612 0.45 -1.73 -30.47
C VAL A 612 1.59 -2.56 -29.87
N LEU A 613 2.16 -3.48 -30.64
CA LEU A 613 3.38 -4.17 -30.26
C LEU A 613 4.57 -3.33 -30.69
N ALA A 614 5.32 -2.80 -29.72
CA ALA A 614 6.37 -1.83 -29.99
C ALA A 614 7.77 -2.42 -29.76
N ALA A 615 8.62 -2.43 -30.78
CA ALA A 615 9.95 -2.99 -30.73
C ALA A 615 10.97 -2.12 -31.47
N GLN A 616 12.15 -1.98 -30.87
CA GLN A 616 13.34 -1.50 -31.53
C GLN A 616 14.02 -2.66 -32.25
N GLU A 617 14.09 -2.65 -33.58
CA GLU A 617 14.50 -3.81 -34.37
C GLU A 617 15.98 -4.17 -34.23
N ARG A 618 16.87 -3.19 -33.99
CA ARG A 618 18.31 -3.43 -33.71
C ARG A 618 18.86 -2.32 -32.82
N ASP A 619 19.84 -2.65 -32.00
CA ASP A 619 20.71 -1.62 -31.43
C ASP A 619 21.83 -1.25 -32.40
N GLY A 620 22.44 -0.04 -32.26
CA GLY A 620 23.47 0.49 -33.14
C GLY A 620 24.76 -0.36 -33.24
N LYS A 621 24.84 -1.41 -32.46
CA LYS A 621 25.97 -2.40 -32.49
C LYS A 621 25.61 -3.68 -33.25
N GLY A 622 24.45 -3.74 -33.85
CA GLY A 622 23.94 -4.92 -34.56
C GLY A 622 23.61 -6.12 -33.66
N LEU A 623 23.62 -5.93 -32.36
CA LEU A 623 23.28 -6.91 -31.32
C LEU A 623 21.82 -6.89 -30.92
N GLY A 624 20.97 -6.22 -31.67
CA GLY A 624 19.55 -6.05 -31.41
C GLY A 624 18.83 -7.38 -31.23
N LYS A 625 18.16 -7.51 -30.11
CA LYS A 625 17.41 -8.71 -29.72
C LYS A 625 15.90 -8.47 -29.72
N SER A 626 15.45 -7.33 -30.26
CA SER A 626 14.05 -6.94 -30.24
C SER A 626 13.45 -6.99 -31.64
N PRO A 627 12.29 -7.60 -31.83
CA PRO A 627 11.62 -8.48 -30.86
C PRO A 627 12.39 -9.80 -30.66
N SER A 628 12.31 -10.37 -29.46
CA SER A 628 12.89 -11.69 -29.20
C SER A 628 12.17 -12.78 -30.00
N LYS A 629 12.81 -13.93 -30.17
CA LYS A 629 12.26 -15.07 -30.94
C LYS A 629 10.84 -15.48 -30.55
N TYR A 630 10.44 -15.19 -29.32
CA TYR A 630 9.13 -15.51 -28.78
C TYR A 630 8.02 -14.61 -29.35
N PHE A 631 8.35 -13.35 -29.65
CA PHE A 631 7.39 -12.40 -30.21
C PHE A 631 7.44 -12.32 -31.73
N GLN A 632 8.55 -12.71 -32.35
CA GLN A 632 8.75 -12.53 -33.81
C GLN A 632 7.59 -13.05 -34.67
N PRO A 633 7.05 -14.26 -34.44
CA PRO A 633 5.92 -14.75 -35.28
C PRO A 633 4.72 -13.81 -35.23
N LEU A 634 4.32 -13.41 -34.02
CA LEU A 634 3.17 -12.53 -33.81
C LEU A 634 3.48 -11.09 -34.30
N PHE A 635 4.67 -10.55 -33.99
CA PHE A 635 5.04 -9.19 -34.33
C PHE A 635 5.07 -8.96 -35.84
N TYR A 636 5.64 -9.89 -36.60
CA TYR A 636 5.74 -9.74 -38.06
C TYR A 636 4.46 -10.14 -38.80
N SER A 637 3.50 -10.82 -38.17
CA SER A 637 2.16 -11.04 -38.75
C SER A 637 1.29 -9.79 -38.71
N LEU A 638 1.56 -8.86 -37.79
CA LEU A 638 0.77 -7.64 -37.64
C LEU A 638 1.16 -6.57 -38.71
N PRO A 639 0.18 -5.79 -39.21
CA PRO A 639 0.44 -4.64 -40.07
C PRO A 639 1.22 -3.55 -39.32
N SER A 640 1.97 -2.76 -40.09
CA SER A 640 2.59 -1.55 -39.53
C SER A 640 1.53 -0.53 -39.15
N TRP A 641 1.75 0.19 -38.06
CA TRP A 641 0.85 1.28 -37.65
C TRP A 641 0.74 2.37 -38.75
N ARG A 642 1.75 2.52 -39.57
CA ARG A 642 1.78 3.49 -40.68
C ARG A 642 0.86 3.11 -41.84
N ASP A 643 0.51 1.81 -41.93
CA ASP A 643 -0.38 1.28 -42.96
C ASP A 643 -1.84 1.32 -42.54
N VAL A 644 -2.15 1.81 -41.35
CA VAL A 644 -3.51 1.86 -40.78
C VAL A 644 -4.01 3.31 -40.78
N ASP A 645 -5.20 3.51 -41.31
CA ASP A 645 -5.88 4.84 -41.26
C ASP A 645 -6.46 5.03 -39.85
N MET A 646 -5.74 5.76 -39.02
CA MET A 646 -6.12 6.02 -37.61
C MET A 646 -7.43 6.84 -37.50
N SER A 647 -7.83 7.53 -38.55
CA SER A 647 -9.09 8.30 -38.56
C SER A 647 -10.35 7.43 -38.56
N GLN A 648 -10.22 6.15 -38.91
CA GLN A 648 -11.31 5.17 -38.88
C GLN A 648 -11.47 4.50 -37.50
N LEU A 649 -10.52 4.63 -36.61
CA LEU A 649 -10.60 4.12 -35.27
C LEU A 649 -11.52 5.00 -34.41
N THR A 650 -12.14 4.41 -33.41
CA THR A 650 -12.88 5.11 -32.37
C THR A 650 -12.31 4.69 -31.03
N PHE A 651 -11.95 5.66 -30.20
CA PHE A 651 -11.38 5.42 -28.89
C PHE A 651 -12.41 5.71 -27.81
N GLU A 652 -12.59 4.76 -26.91
CA GLU A 652 -13.42 4.94 -25.74
C GLU A 652 -12.78 5.94 -24.77
N GLN A 653 -13.59 6.54 -23.91
CA GLN A 653 -13.06 7.34 -22.81
C GLN A 653 -12.51 6.39 -21.72
N VAL A 654 -11.45 6.83 -21.03
CA VAL A 654 -10.98 6.10 -19.87
C VAL A 654 -12.09 6.06 -18.83
N LYS A 655 -12.37 4.88 -18.35
CA LYS A 655 -13.41 4.65 -17.37
C LYS A 655 -13.07 5.35 -16.06
N GLU A 656 -13.92 6.25 -15.65
CA GLU A 656 -13.84 6.84 -14.32
C GLU A 656 -14.22 5.79 -13.27
N ILE A 657 -13.34 5.58 -12.31
CA ILE A 657 -13.62 4.70 -11.17
C ILE A 657 -14.31 5.54 -10.12
N ASN A 658 -15.60 5.30 -9.92
CA ASN A 658 -16.34 5.98 -8.87
C ASN A 658 -16.01 5.33 -7.52
N LEU A 659 -14.90 5.76 -6.93
CA LEU A 659 -14.55 5.41 -5.56
C LEU A 659 -15.25 6.41 -4.62
N LYS A 660 -16.08 5.90 -3.70
CA LYS A 660 -16.65 6.74 -2.66
C LYS A 660 -15.54 7.27 -1.75
N ARG A 661 -15.51 8.59 -1.57
CA ARG A 661 -14.56 9.21 -0.64
C ARG A 661 -14.96 8.88 0.80
N GLU A 662 -13.99 8.53 1.60
CA GLU A 662 -14.21 8.26 3.02
C GLU A 662 -13.90 9.49 3.86
N TYR A 663 -14.85 9.91 4.67
CA TYR A 663 -14.69 11.01 5.59
C TYR A 663 -14.93 10.55 7.03
N SER A 664 -14.13 11.06 7.96
CA SER A 664 -14.44 10.94 9.38
C SER A 664 -14.79 12.32 9.96
N PHE A 665 -15.63 12.33 10.94
CA PHE A 665 -16.06 13.60 11.53
C PHE A 665 -14.87 14.36 12.12
N THR A 666 -14.11 13.73 13.00
CA THR A 666 -13.00 14.37 13.74
C THR A 666 -11.84 14.76 12.83
N SER A 667 -11.39 13.82 11.98
CA SER A 667 -10.15 14.03 11.23
C SER A 667 -10.33 14.77 9.91
N HIS A 668 -11.58 14.92 9.41
CA HIS A 668 -11.86 15.63 8.16
C HIS A 668 -12.76 16.84 8.42
N ILE A 669 -13.98 16.64 8.94
CA ILE A 669 -14.97 17.72 9.06
C ILE A 669 -14.49 18.76 10.08
N THR A 670 -14.16 18.35 11.30
CA THR A 670 -13.68 19.27 12.33
C THR A 670 -12.39 19.97 11.93
N LEU A 671 -11.46 19.26 11.25
CA LEU A 671 -10.22 19.87 10.77
C LEU A 671 -10.51 20.94 9.71
N PHE A 672 -11.41 20.68 8.77
CA PHE A 672 -11.80 21.63 7.73
C PHE A 672 -12.49 22.87 8.33
N GLU A 673 -13.41 22.68 9.26
CA GLU A 673 -14.10 23.78 9.95
C GLU A 673 -13.13 24.67 10.74
N ASN A 674 -12.13 24.08 11.37
CA ASN A 674 -11.12 24.83 12.11
C ASN A 674 -10.14 25.56 11.18
N CYS A 675 -9.71 24.93 10.11
CA CYS A 675 -8.81 25.53 9.14
C CYS A 675 -8.81 24.74 7.81
N ALA A 676 -9.44 25.29 6.78
CA ALA A 676 -9.48 24.67 5.45
C ALA A 676 -8.08 24.42 4.85
N GLU A 677 -7.09 25.32 5.14
CA GLU A 677 -5.71 25.15 4.68
C GLU A 677 -5.01 23.97 5.39
N GLN A 678 -5.24 23.78 6.70
CA GLN A 678 -4.75 22.57 7.39
C GLN A 678 -5.35 21.30 6.82
N TYR A 679 -6.66 21.32 6.49
CA TYR A 679 -7.31 20.20 5.83
C TYR A 679 -6.66 19.90 4.48
N ARG A 680 -6.45 20.93 3.65
CA ARG A 680 -5.76 20.78 2.36
C ARG A 680 -4.37 20.16 2.53
N PHE A 681 -3.57 20.66 3.46
CA PHE A 681 -2.21 20.15 3.71
C PHE A 681 -2.19 18.71 4.21
N PHE A 682 -2.99 18.40 5.23
CA PHE A 682 -2.87 17.11 5.92
C PHE A 682 -3.82 16.02 5.39
N LYS A 683 -4.86 16.38 4.64
CA LYS A 683 -5.85 15.41 4.12
C LYS A 683 -5.88 15.32 2.61
N GLU A 684 -5.79 16.43 1.89
CA GLU A 684 -5.79 16.39 0.43
C GLU A 684 -4.41 16.15 -0.16
N LEU A 685 -3.39 16.84 0.35
CA LEU A 685 -2.00 16.68 -0.08
C LEU A 685 -1.25 15.62 0.71
N GLU A 686 -1.74 15.27 1.91
CA GLU A 686 -1.20 14.23 2.79
C GLU A 686 0.23 14.50 3.31
N PHE A 687 0.57 15.73 3.62
CA PHE A 687 1.81 16.05 4.34
C PHE A 687 1.85 15.35 5.70
N ALA A 688 3.04 14.97 6.14
CA ALA A 688 3.23 14.35 7.45
C ALA A 688 2.92 15.33 8.58
N ALA A 689 2.01 14.96 9.48
CA ALA A 689 1.71 15.76 10.66
C ALA A 689 2.83 15.64 11.70
N ILE A 690 3.07 16.70 12.45
CA ILE A 690 4.00 16.69 13.57
C ILE A 690 3.36 15.97 14.75
N ARG A 691 4.09 15.03 15.37
CA ARG A 691 3.63 14.28 16.55
C ARG A 691 3.80 15.14 17.81
N VAL A 692 2.78 15.18 18.66
CA VAL A 692 2.77 16.00 19.88
C VAL A 692 2.32 15.23 21.12
N SER A 693 2.92 15.54 22.27
CA SER A 693 2.63 14.87 23.55
C SER A 693 1.16 14.88 24.01
N PRO A 694 0.36 15.96 23.80
CA PRO A 694 -1.05 15.95 24.20
C PRO A 694 -1.88 14.85 23.55
N MET A 695 -1.58 14.46 22.30
CA MET A 695 -2.26 13.37 21.64
C MET A 695 -1.98 12.03 22.34
N LEU A 696 -0.72 11.80 22.76
CA LEU A 696 -0.36 10.58 23.49
C LEU A 696 -1.11 10.47 24.81
N PHE A 697 -1.26 11.57 25.55
CA PHE A 697 -2.02 11.61 26.80
C PHE A 697 -3.48 11.16 26.60
N GLY A 698 -4.17 11.77 25.64
CA GLY A 698 -5.55 11.42 25.32
C GLY A 698 -5.71 9.94 24.93
N THR A 699 -4.91 9.48 24.00
CA THR A 699 -4.94 8.10 23.51
C THR A 699 -4.69 7.09 24.65
N LEU A 700 -3.74 7.36 25.55
CA LEU A 700 -3.45 6.48 26.68
C LEU A 700 -4.63 6.34 27.64
N VAL A 701 -5.31 7.47 27.95
CA VAL A 701 -6.51 7.46 28.81
C VAL A 701 -7.63 6.66 28.15
N HIS A 702 -7.94 6.92 26.88
CA HIS A 702 -9.01 6.23 26.14
C HIS A 702 -8.74 4.72 26.04
N GLN A 703 -7.54 4.32 25.65
CA GLN A 703 -7.19 2.89 25.52
C GLN A 703 -7.32 2.13 26.83
N THR A 704 -6.94 2.75 27.96
CA THR A 704 -7.04 2.07 29.25
C THR A 704 -8.50 2.00 29.73
N ILE A 705 -9.34 2.98 29.45
CA ILE A 705 -10.78 2.93 29.71
C ILE A 705 -11.45 1.85 28.84
N GLU A 706 -11.03 1.74 27.58
CA GLU A 706 -11.50 0.68 26.67
C GLU A 706 -11.14 -0.74 27.21
N ASP A 707 -9.94 -0.94 27.78
CA ASP A 707 -9.57 -2.23 28.39
C ASP A 707 -10.52 -2.59 29.54
N ILE A 708 -10.93 -1.61 30.36
CA ILE A 708 -11.96 -1.82 31.40
C ILE A 708 -13.25 -2.31 30.76
N HIS A 709 -13.74 -1.60 29.72
CA HIS A 709 -15.00 -1.98 29.08
C HIS A 709 -14.95 -3.35 28.43
N LYS A 710 -13.84 -3.66 27.74
CA LYS A 710 -13.66 -4.98 27.12
C LYS A 710 -13.64 -6.12 28.14
N ALA A 711 -13.01 -5.93 29.29
CA ALA A 711 -13.05 -6.92 30.37
C ALA A 711 -14.49 -7.14 30.87
N VAL A 712 -15.25 -6.07 31.02
CA VAL A 712 -16.67 -6.17 31.42
C VAL A 712 -17.49 -6.92 30.36
N LEU A 713 -17.33 -6.57 29.08
CA LEU A 713 -18.08 -7.21 27.98
C LEU A 713 -17.77 -8.72 27.84
N ARG A 714 -16.58 -9.16 28.28
CA ARG A 714 -16.22 -10.59 28.35
C ARG A 714 -16.76 -11.32 29.59
N GLY A 715 -17.47 -10.60 30.48
CA GLY A 715 -17.93 -11.17 31.74
C GLY A 715 -16.82 -11.32 32.81
N GLU A 716 -15.71 -10.61 32.62
CA GLU A 716 -14.52 -10.63 33.51
C GLU A 716 -14.52 -9.43 34.48
N GLU A 717 -15.69 -8.94 34.91
CA GLU A 717 -15.81 -7.77 35.79
C GLU A 717 -14.99 -7.90 37.08
N HIS A 718 -14.86 -9.13 37.59
CA HIS A 718 -14.07 -9.42 38.80
C HIS A 718 -12.56 -9.13 38.65
N THR A 719 -12.07 -9.03 37.42
CA THR A 719 -10.68 -8.68 37.13
C THR A 719 -10.44 -7.16 37.08
N VAL A 720 -11.50 -6.36 37.00
CA VAL A 720 -11.43 -4.91 36.93
C VAL A 720 -11.18 -4.33 38.32
N VAL A 721 -9.91 -4.43 38.75
CA VAL A 721 -9.45 -3.94 40.06
C VAL A 721 -8.31 -2.92 39.85
N PRO A 722 -8.05 -2.02 40.83
CA PRO A 722 -7.02 -0.98 40.70
C PRO A 722 -5.67 -1.47 40.19
N ASP A 723 -5.14 -2.55 40.73
CA ASP A 723 -3.83 -3.11 40.37
C ASP A 723 -3.81 -3.60 38.90
N ALA A 724 -4.89 -4.21 38.44
CA ALA A 724 -5.02 -4.64 37.04
C ALA A 724 -5.08 -3.43 36.11
N ILE A 725 -5.83 -2.40 36.47
CA ILE A 725 -5.94 -1.15 35.70
C ILE A 725 -4.57 -0.45 35.60
N GLU A 726 -3.81 -0.37 36.69
CA GLU A 726 -2.45 0.19 36.66
C GLU A 726 -1.50 -0.65 35.79
N SER A 727 -1.66 -1.96 35.78
CA SER A 727 -0.91 -2.86 34.90
C SER A 727 -1.23 -2.61 33.42
N TRP A 728 -2.52 -2.54 33.06
CA TRP A 728 -2.97 -2.23 31.71
C TRP A 728 -2.49 -0.86 31.25
N PHE A 729 -2.63 0.17 32.10
CA PHE A 729 -2.14 1.52 31.87
C PHE A 729 -0.64 1.54 31.57
N SER A 730 0.16 0.86 32.40
CA SER A 730 1.61 0.79 32.25
C SER A 730 2.02 0.08 30.96
N SER A 731 1.32 -1.00 30.62
CA SER A 731 1.52 -1.74 29.37
C SER A 731 1.17 -0.86 28.14
N ASN A 732 0.03 -0.18 28.16
CA ASN A 732 -0.41 0.71 27.10
C ASN A 732 0.58 1.87 26.92
N TYR A 733 1.05 2.47 28.00
CA TYR A 733 2.05 3.55 27.92
C TYR A 733 3.36 3.06 27.32
N ALA A 734 3.86 1.90 27.73
CA ALA A 734 5.08 1.32 27.20
C ALA A 734 4.99 1.08 25.68
N MET A 735 3.85 0.59 25.21
CA MET A 735 3.63 0.33 23.78
C MET A 735 3.43 1.62 22.99
N LEU A 736 2.60 2.53 23.48
CA LEU A 736 2.33 3.81 22.83
C LEU A 736 3.58 4.68 22.74
N SER A 737 4.33 4.83 23.84
CA SER A 737 5.55 5.63 23.84
C SER A 737 6.59 5.05 22.90
N LYS A 738 6.69 3.73 22.78
CA LYS A 738 7.59 3.05 21.84
C LYS A 738 7.15 3.26 20.39
N LYS A 739 5.84 3.16 20.10
CA LYS A 739 5.27 3.39 18.77
C LYS A 739 5.40 4.84 18.33
N GLU A 740 4.97 5.78 19.17
CA GLU A 740 4.91 7.19 18.81
C GLU A 740 6.25 7.92 18.94
N ARG A 741 7.22 7.30 19.62
CA ARG A 741 8.52 7.91 19.96
C ARG A 741 8.38 9.23 20.74
N VAL A 742 7.29 9.33 21.50
CA VAL A 742 6.94 10.47 22.36
C VAL A 742 6.80 9.98 23.78
N TYR A 743 7.26 10.77 24.74
CA TYR A 743 7.21 10.43 26.16
C TYR A 743 6.46 11.49 26.94
N LEU A 744 5.65 11.07 27.88
CA LEU A 744 5.00 11.96 28.83
C LEU A 744 5.94 12.25 30.01
N ALA A 745 5.94 13.51 30.45
CA ALA A 745 6.59 13.85 31.70
C ALA A 745 5.95 13.07 32.88
N PRO A 746 6.71 12.71 33.94
CA PRO A 746 6.16 11.94 35.06
C PRO A 746 4.88 12.52 35.66
N ALA A 747 4.79 13.84 35.77
CA ALA A 747 3.59 14.52 36.27
C ALA A 747 2.36 14.32 35.34
N SER A 748 2.59 14.37 34.01
CA SER A 748 1.54 14.12 33.01
C SER A 748 1.12 12.66 33.00
N LEU A 749 2.04 11.73 33.19
CA LEU A 749 1.76 10.30 33.27
C LEU A 749 0.91 9.99 34.51
N SER A 750 1.27 10.53 35.68
CA SER A 750 0.48 10.41 36.90
C SER A 750 -0.91 11.03 36.78
N ALA A 751 -1.01 12.17 36.08
CA ALA A 751 -2.30 12.80 35.79
C ALA A 751 -3.17 11.92 34.89
N ALA A 752 -2.61 11.28 33.84
CA ALA A 752 -3.34 10.38 32.96
C ALA A 752 -3.87 9.18 33.71
N LEU A 753 -3.07 8.53 34.56
CA LEU A 753 -3.55 7.46 35.44
C LEU A 753 -4.67 7.95 36.36
N GLY A 754 -4.52 9.15 36.92
CA GLY A 754 -5.53 9.77 37.75
C GLY A 754 -6.89 9.96 37.04
N HIS A 755 -6.88 10.22 35.72
CA HIS A 755 -8.09 10.31 34.88
C HIS A 755 -8.78 8.94 34.80
N VAL A 756 -8.04 7.88 34.52
CA VAL A 756 -8.59 6.50 34.43
C VAL A 756 -9.13 6.04 35.78
N MET A 757 -8.39 6.27 36.87
CA MET A 757 -8.81 5.84 38.21
C MET A 757 -10.03 6.60 38.73
N ARG A 758 -10.21 7.87 38.31
CA ARG A 758 -11.46 8.61 38.60
C ARG A 758 -12.63 8.02 37.86
N TYR A 759 -12.46 7.70 36.58
CA TYR A 759 -13.47 7.01 35.80
C TYR A 759 -13.90 5.71 36.47
N TYR A 760 -12.94 4.85 36.75
CA TYR A 760 -13.19 3.58 37.44
C TYR A 760 -13.97 3.77 38.75
N LYS A 761 -13.53 4.69 39.62
CA LYS A 761 -14.22 4.93 40.90
C LYS A 761 -15.67 5.42 40.78
N ARG A 762 -15.97 6.15 39.71
CA ARG A 762 -17.32 6.69 39.45
C ARG A 762 -18.25 5.68 38.82
N GLU A 763 -17.76 4.85 37.94
CA GLU A 763 -18.59 3.92 37.16
C GLU A 763 -18.58 2.49 37.75
N ASN A 764 -17.71 2.21 38.72
CA ASN A 764 -17.64 0.89 39.36
C ASN A 764 -19.00 0.51 40.00
N GLY A 765 -19.51 -0.65 39.56
CA GLY A 765 -20.85 -1.12 39.94
C GLY A 765 -21.98 -0.74 38.97
N ASN A 766 -21.70 0.01 37.90
CA ASN A 766 -22.65 0.38 36.85
C ASN A 766 -22.33 -0.23 35.48
N TRP A 767 -21.63 -1.36 35.49
CA TRP A 767 -21.09 -1.98 34.27
C TRP A 767 -22.16 -2.67 33.41
N ASP A 768 -23.29 -3.06 33.99
CA ASP A 768 -24.41 -3.73 33.33
C ASP A 768 -25.03 -2.93 32.17
N ARG A 769 -24.83 -1.62 32.16
CA ARG A 769 -25.32 -0.71 31.12
C ARG A 769 -24.45 -0.69 29.86
N ILE A 770 -23.19 -1.19 29.90
CA ILE A 770 -22.26 -1.22 28.78
C ILE A 770 -22.78 -2.23 27.75
N LYS A 771 -22.94 -1.79 26.50
CA LYS A 771 -23.37 -2.64 25.39
C LYS A 771 -22.24 -2.87 24.40
N GLU A 772 -21.58 -1.79 23.99
CA GLU A 772 -20.48 -1.84 23.02
C GLU A 772 -19.46 -0.74 23.35
N THR A 773 -18.19 -0.96 23.04
CA THR A 773 -17.09 0.01 23.20
C THR A 773 -16.26 0.08 21.93
N GLU A 774 -15.73 1.27 21.62
CA GLU A 774 -14.93 1.56 20.41
C GLU A 774 -15.61 1.06 19.12
N VAL A 775 -16.84 1.52 18.94
CA VAL A 775 -17.70 1.01 17.88
C VAL A 775 -17.48 1.79 16.59
N GLU A 776 -16.99 1.10 15.58
CA GLU A 776 -16.95 1.67 14.23
C GLU A 776 -18.34 1.75 13.63
N ILE A 777 -18.70 2.92 13.17
CA ILE A 777 -19.96 3.21 12.50
C ILE A 777 -19.71 3.85 11.14
N SER A 778 -20.55 3.52 10.17
CA SER A 778 -20.46 4.10 8.83
C SER A 778 -21.82 4.38 8.22
N LEU A 779 -21.92 5.50 7.52
CA LEU A 779 -23.08 5.88 6.70
C LEU A 779 -22.64 5.98 5.25
N VAL A 780 -23.28 5.22 4.39
CA VAL A 780 -23.02 5.25 2.95
C VAL A 780 -23.99 6.20 2.27
N LYS A 781 -23.45 7.16 1.54
CA LYS A 781 -24.19 8.04 0.63
C LYS A 781 -23.74 7.79 -0.82
N ASP A 782 -24.36 8.46 -1.78
CA ASP A 782 -24.06 8.23 -3.21
C ASP A 782 -22.60 8.49 -3.57
N GLU A 783 -22.01 9.55 -3.00
CA GLU A 783 -20.65 10.00 -3.36
C GLU A 783 -19.60 9.73 -2.26
N TYR A 784 -20.00 9.45 -1.04
CA TYR A 784 -19.09 9.30 0.09
C TYR A 784 -19.54 8.29 1.13
N ILE A 785 -18.60 7.88 1.97
CA ILE A 785 -18.85 7.10 3.19
C ILE A 785 -18.41 7.96 4.37
N LEU A 786 -19.33 8.23 5.27
CA LEU A 786 -19.01 8.90 6.54
C LEU A 786 -18.74 7.85 7.60
N LYS A 787 -17.53 7.89 8.17
CA LYS A 787 -17.10 6.97 9.24
C LYS A 787 -17.00 7.69 10.57
N GLY A 788 -17.31 7.00 11.64
CA GLY A 788 -17.10 7.45 13.00
C GLY A 788 -16.65 6.31 13.90
N ASN A 789 -16.03 6.66 15.01
CA ASN A 789 -15.77 5.73 16.10
C ASN A 789 -16.42 6.27 17.36
N VAL A 790 -17.26 5.46 17.98
CA VAL A 790 -17.98 5.80 19.20
C VAL A 790 -17.32 5.12 20.37
N ASP A 791 -16.82 5.90 21.31
CA ASP A 791 -16.05 5.37 22.44
C ASP A 791 -16.88 4.38 23.28
N LEU A 792 -18.16 4.69 23.54
CA LEU A 792 -19.01 3.83 24.36
C LEU A 792 -20.50 3.96 23.99
N ILE A 793 -21.16 2.82 23.82
CA ILE A 793 -22.64 2.73 23.74
C ILE A 793 -23.15 2.07 25.03
N ARG A 794 -24.06 2.76 25.72
CA ARG A 794 -24.74 2.25 26.89
C ARG A 794 -26.24 2.09 26.60
N GLY A 795 -26.92 1.18 27.29
CA GLY A 795 -28.35 1.02 27.06
C GLY A 795 -29.12 0.37 28.20
N GLU A 796 -30.40 0.78 28.29
CA GLU A 796 -31.41 0.13 29.09
C GLU A 796 -32.72 0.14 28.32
N HIS A 797 -33.51 -0.92 28.45
CA HIS A 797 -34.94 -1.00 28.05
C HIS A 797 -35.23 -0.55 26.60
N GLY A 798 -34.41 -0.89 25.63
CA GLY A 798 -34.67 -0.62 24.20
C GLY A 798 -34.22 0.76 23.70
N THR A 799 -33.62 1.58 24.55
CA THR A 799 -32.92 2.80 24.13
C THR A 799 -31.43 2.72 24.40
N VAL A 800 -30.66 3.49 23.64
CA VAL A 800 -29.20 3.57 23.80
C VAL A 800 -28.77 5.01 24.11
N GLU A 801 -27.69 5.14 24.81
CA GLU A 801 -26.98 6.39 25.07
C GLU A 801 -25.58 6.31 24.43
N VAL A 802 -25.15 7.42 23.85
CA VAL A 802 -23.81 7.58 23.25
C VAL A 802 -22.93 8.35 24.22
N VAL A 803 -21.73 7.86 24.48
CA VAL A 803 -20.74 8.53 25.32
C VAL A 803 -19.45 8.68 24.55
N ASP A 804 -18.92 9.91 24.52
CA ASP A 804 -17.63 10.26 23.94
C ASP A 804 -16.72 10.81 25.04
N PHE A 805 -15.53 10.27 25.20
CA PHE A 805 -14.61 10.64 26.26
C PHE A 805 -13.75 11.84 25.86
N LYS A 806 -13.57 12.77 26.79
CA LYS A 806 -12.64 13.90 26.64
C LYS A 806 -11.62 13.89 27.78
N SER A 807 -10.35 13.78 27.46
CA SER A 807 -9.26 13.70 28.43
C SER A 807 -8.80 15.07 28.92
N GLU A 808 -9.73 15.97 29.14
CA GLU A 808 -9.50 17.34 29.62
C GLU A 808 -10.49 17.68 30.75
N LYS A 809 -10.35 18.86 31.33
CA LYS A 809 -11.33 19.38 32.28
C LYS A 809 -12.62 19.78 31.56
N LYS A 810 -13.74 19.65 32.28
CA LYS A 810 -15.02 20.11 31.78
C LYS A 810 -14.97 21.59 31.44
N PRO A 811 -15.35 22.01 30.22
CA PRO A 811 -15.32 23.40 29.80
C PRO A 811 -16.38 24.25 30.52
N ASP A 812 -16.15 25.55 30.49
CA ASP A 812 -17.15 26.52 30.92
C ASP A 812 -18.27 26.61 29.88
N MET A 813 -19.50 26.33 30.28
CA MET A 813 -20.65 26.22 29.37
C MET A 813 -20.97 27.52 28.62
N GLU A 814 -20.56 28.67 29.15
CA GLU A 814 -20.81 29.98 28.52
C GLU A 814 -19.62 30.42 27.66
N LYS A 815 -18.39 30.21 28.13
CA LYS A 815 -17.18 30.70 27.48
C LYS A 815 -16.74 29.79 26.32
N ASP A 816 -16.96 28.47 26.43
CA ASP A 816 -16.54 27.46 25.44
C ASP A 816 -17.70 26.99 24.53
N ARG A 817 -18.71 27.84 24.36
CA ARG A 817 -19.96 27.52 23.67
C ARG A 817 -19.75 27.00 22.23
N ASP A 818 -18.84 27.59 21.49
CA ASP A 818 -18.59 27.18 20.09
C ASP A 818 -17.94 25.80 20.01
N ARG A 819 -17.01 25.48 20.91
CA ARG A 819 -16.41 24.17 21.04
C ARG A 819 -17.43 23.10 21.44
N LEU A 820 -18.31 23.44 22.37
CA LEU A 820 -19.41 22.52 22.77
C LEU A 820 -20.38 22.25 21.62
N ARG A 821 -20.63 23.26 20.77
CA ARG A 821 -21.47 23.06 19.57
C ARG A 821 -20.81 22.08 18.58
N GLN A 822 -19.51 22.19 18.36
CA GLN A 822 -18.79 21.23 17.50
C GLN A 822 -18.90 19.80 18.03
N TYR A 823 -18.72 19.61 19.33
CA TYR A 823 -18.88 18.30 19.95
C TYR A 823 -20.34 17.80 19.90
N GLN A 824 -21.29 18.67 20.06
CA GLN A 824 -22.72 18.34 19.90
C GLN A 824 -23.01 17.85 18.47
N SER A 825 -22.54 18.57 17.46
CA SER A 825 -22.70 18.16 16.05
C SER A 825 -22.04 16.79 15.76
N GLN A 826 -20.88 16.50 16.35
CA GLN A 826 -20.24 15.18 16.29
C GLN A 826 -21.16 14.09 16.85
N LEU A 827 -21.69 14.32 18.05
CA LEU A 827 -22.56 13.35 18.73
C LEU A 827 -23.90 13.16 18.01
N GLU A 828 -24.47 14.22 17.45
CA GLU A 828 -25.70 14.14 16.64
C GLU A 828 -25.51 13.24 15.40
N VAL A 829 -24.36 13.38 14.72
CA VAL A 829 -24.00 12.50 13.61
C VAL A 829 -23.84 11.06 14.11
N TYR A 830 -23.13 10.85 15.22
CA TYR A 830 -22.94 9.50 15.77
C TYR A 830 -24.27 8.87 16.21
N ALA A 831 -25.16 9.65 16.84
CA ALA A 831 -26.48 9.19 17.22
C ALA A 831 -27.30 8.74 16.00
N HIS A 832 -27.29 9.54 14.94
CA HIS A 832 -27.96 9.19 13.68
C HIS A 832 -27.39 7.88 13.07
N LEU A 833 -26.06 7.73 13.03
CA LEU A 833 -25.40 6.53 12.51
C LEU A 833 -25.73 5.28 13.34
N ILE A 834 -25.83 5.42 14.68
CA ILE A 834 -26.20 4.31 15.57
C ILE A 834 -27.65 3.90 15.37
N GLU A 835 -28.56 4.85 15.25
CA GLU A 835 -29.98 4.56 15.00
C GLU A 835 -30.15 3.84 13.66
N GLU A 836 -29.49 4.31 12.61
CA GLU A 836 -29.49 3.64 11.30
C GLU A 836 -28.90 2.21 11.37
N ARG A 837 -27.86 2.02 12.19
CA ARG A 837 -27.20 0.72 12.35
C ARG A 837 -28.03 -0.28 13.15
N THR A 838 -28.59 0.15 14.26
CA THR A 838 -29.15 -0.75 15.28
C THR A 838 -30.67 -0.79 15.32
N GLY A 839 -31.31 0.18 14.71
CA GLY A 839 -32.77 0.41 14.86
C GLY A 839 -33.18 0.88 16.26
N HIS A 840 -32.23 1.07 17.18
CA HIS A 840 -32.51 1.57 18.52
C HIS A 840 -32.49 3.09 18.56
N THR A 841 -33.43 3.71 19.26
CA THR A 841 -33.43 5.15 19.43
C THR A 841 -32.36 5.60 20.41
N VAL A 842 -31.57 6.60 20.03
CA VAL A 842 -30.59 7.25 20.91
C VAL A 842 -31.33 8.25 21.77
N SER A 843 -31.42 8.00 23.08
CA SER A 843 -32.14 8.82 24.02
C SER A 843 -31.35 10.03 24.53
N ARG A 844 -30.05 9.90 24.68
CA ARG A 844 -29.11 10.91 25.17
C ARG A 844 -27.72 10.77 24.54
N MET A 845 -27.05 11.90 24.44
CA MET A 845 -25.68 12.01 23.99
C MET A 845 -24.85 12.66 25.09
N HIS A 846 -23.71 12.09 25.41
CA HIS A 846 -22.87 12.51 26.52
C HIS A 846 -21.44 12.77 26.09
N LEU A 847 -20.89 13.90 26.54
CA LEU A 847 -19.44 14.09 26.66
C LEU A 847 -19.06 13.76 28.08
N TYR A 848 -18.07 12.86 28.25
CA TYR A 848 -17.51 12.51 29.55
C TYR A 848 -16.13 13.09 29.71
N TYR A 849 -15.97 14.06 30.60
CA TYR A 849 -14.71 14.75 30.87
C TYR A 849 -13.91 14.01 31.97
N THR A 850 -12.94 13.19 31.60
CA THR A 850 -12.16 12.39 32.55
C THR A 850 -11.27 13.27 33.46
N GLY A 851 -11.00 14.52 33.06
CA GLY A 851 -10.23 15.50 33.83
C GLY A 851 -10.99 16.18 34.94
N GLU A 852 -12.32 16.06 35.00
CA GLU A 852 -13.14 16.66 36.05
C GLU A 852 -12.88 15.99 37.41
N GLN A 853 -12.52 16.78 38.44
CA GLN A 853 -12.09 16.24 39.72
C GLN A 853 -13.25 16.08 40.70
N ASP A 854 -14.02 17.14 40.96
CA ASP A 854 -14.98 17.24 42.03
C ASP A 854 -16.43 17.38 41.58
N GLY A 855 -16.68 17.60 40.28
CA GLY A 855 -17.98 17.86 39.71
C GLY A 855 -18.59 16.69 38.93
N ASN A 856 -19.78 16.94 38.37
CA ASN A 856 -20.37 16.04 37.39
C ASN A 856 -19.54 16.02 36.08
N PRO A 857 -18.94 14.89 35.68
CA PRO A 857 -18.08 14.80 34.48
C PRO A 857 -18.89 14.90 33.18
N TYR A 858 -20.18 14.75 33.22
CA TYR A 858 -21.03 14.73 32.04
C TYR A 858 -21.45 16.13 31.56
N VAL A 859 -21.41 16.33 30.26
CA VAL A 859 -22.23 17.28 29.52
C VAL A 859 -23.21 16.47 28.68
N THR A 860 -24.49 16.67 28.88
CA THR A 860 -25.55 15.86 28.25
C THR A 860 -26.32 16.71 27.25
N PHE A 861 -26.53 16.18 26.07
CA PHE A 861 -27.39 16.73 25.04
C PHE A 861 -28.58 15.79 24.85
N SER A 862 -29.77 16.37 24.71
CA SER A 862 -30.94 15.65 24.21
C SER A 862 -30.95 15.73 22.69
N LYS A 863 -31.39 14.68 22.05
CA LYS A 863 -31.60 14.67 20.61
C LYS A 863 -32.78 15.54 20.24
#